data_3ff6ed476a37ba9d54463fc2361bed0c
#
_entry.id   3ff6ed476a37ba9d54463fc2361bed0c
#
_cell.length_a   1.000
_cell.length_b   1.000
_cell.length_c   1.000
_cell.angle_alpha   90.00
_cell.angle_beta   90.00
_cell.angle_gamma   90.00
#
_symmetry.space_group_name_H-M   'P 1'
#
loop_
_entity.id
_entity.type
_entity.pdbx_description
1 polymer ?
#
loop_
_entity_poly.entity_id
_entity_poly.type
_entity_poly.pdbx_seq_one_letter_code
_entity_poly.pdbx_strand_id
1 'polypeptide(L)'
;MPRRLPFLLALLCAAPALPAAAPAPVELSGDTLDLGLSTGGNLVYRGNARVTGADFRLSADEIRLEAATDTFHARGRVVLTLAGARLLAAELTLRRRDGRFEAREVRLGSPPYFATAAEASGTRAEVTLRGARVSLGEPGPWQPTLAAAELVVLPGKGIRTAGAALGVGDFRPLALRGARHDFDQPLPVSLGLGGGFRRSLGLFGEARALLPVRPGLGLGGELGIYTARGVMVGPAARYADPSADDRWNGTLSSGYIRDHGDRLTDLLGRPIAPDRGLLAWEHRQRTTGGTTIAAQLNWWSDSEVLRDFRPRAFFPVQVPDSFVEVAHPGPNSFLTFLTRLQPNRFHAVQERLPELRFDALPTPLALGIWQRGEASYARLREDPPAGGPRLAADRLDAYYALSRPWAPTPWFSFTPVLGGRLTHHANLRRGEERPGNQLRLLGEAGFDAALRLSGTFDVRDPVWKIDGLRHLLTPRLSYRHFPGADRGRGLIPRIDRQAFSTYLPPLGLGETRHLDDLRATRTFRVGLGNLLQTRDPAEGVRELLRLDLAGDLAVGPRPPEGRFAAVHTELSTRPAPWLELDALQVWSARGDGLREFNTGITLREGDRWSLRWGNNFLRRELEDYAVDGRARLREGLEFITRLQYDARRRRFNEQTYGLAFAVANTWLVTSSVSVYSGRKRESSFGFDLRVDALRF
;
A
#
# COMPACT_ATOMS: atom_id res chain seq x y z
N MET A 1 -6.66 5.74 7.93
CA MET A 1 -8.03 5.20 7.94
C MET A 1 -8.30 4.62 9.32
N PRO A 2 -9.37 5.00 10.02
CA PRO A 2 -9.56 4.66 11.41
C PRO A 2 -9.86 3.17 11.60
N ARG A 3 -9.13 2.57 12.52
CA ARG A 3 -9.33 1.22 13.04
C ARG A 3 -10.72 1.08 13.63
N ARG A 4 -11.61 0.34 12.99
CA ARG A 4 -12.89 -0.11 13.55
C ARG A 4 -12.99 -1.62 13.44
N LEU A 5 -12.37 -2.28 14.38
CA LEU A 5 -12.67 -3.63 14.83
C LEU A 5 -12.21 -3.68 16.27
N PRO A 6 -12.97 -4.06 17.21
CA PRO A 6 -13.69 -5.29 17.45
C PRO A 6 -14.98 -5.03 18.26
N PHE A 7 -16.13 -5.23 17.71
CA PHE A 7 -17.38 -4.94 18.44
C PHE A 7 -18.31 -6.13 18.68
N LEU A 8 -17.91 -7.33 18.24
CA LEU A 8 -18.86 -8.41 18.18
C LEU A 8 -19.23 -9.06 19.50
N LEU A 9 -18.35 -9.01 20.46
CA LEU A 9 -18.52 -9.65 21.75
C LEU A 9 -18.32 -8.70 22.95
N ALA A 10 -17.98 -7.43 22.72
CA ALA A 10 -18.03 -6.38 23.73
C ALA A 10 -19.43 -6.20 24.36
N LEU A 11 -20.40 -6.82 23.71
CA LEU A 11 -21.80 -6.69 24.07
C LEU A 11 -22.24 -7.46 25.31
N LEU A 12 -21.45 -8.40 25.76
CA LEU A 12 -21.66 -9.05 27.03
C LEU A 12 -20.86 -8.41 28.19
N CYS A 13 -20.01 -7.39 27.93
CA CYS A 13 -19.00 -6.93 28.87
C CYS A 13 -18.94 -5.44 29.22
N ALA A 14 -19.84 -4.60 28.75
CA ALA A 14 -19.81 -3.19 29.13
C ALA A 14 -20.57 -2.92 30.45
N ALA A 15 -19.98 -3.33 31.57
CA ALA A 15 -20.23 -2.69 32.88
C ALA A 15 -19.08 -3.04 33.84
N PRO A 16 -18.53 -2.07 34.60
CA PRO A 16 -17.60 -2.36 35.69
C PRO A 16 -18.33 -3.19 36.76
N ALA A 17 -17.58 -4.10 37.43
CA ALA A 17 -18.07 -4.82 38.57
C ALA A 17 -18.41 -3.84 39.72
N LEU A 18 -19.63 -3.37 39.76
CA LEU A 18 -20.23 -2.72 40.95
C LEU A 18 -20.83 -3.77 41.87
N PRO A 19 -20.84 -3.57 43.19
CA PRO A 19 -21.45 -4.49 44.13
C PRO A 19 -22.93 -4.67 43.82
N ALA A 20 -23.44 -5.88 44.07
CA ALA A 20 -24.80 -6.31 43.74
C ALA A 20 -25.87 -5.28 44.15
N ALA A 21 -26.19 -4.35 43.25
CA ALA A 21 -27.37 -3.52 43.36
C ALA A 21 -28.60 -4.37 43.06
N ALA A 22 -29.72 -4.07 43.70
CA ALA A 22 -31.00 -4.72 43.42
C ALA A 22 -31.27 -4.73 41.90
N PRO A 23 -31.75 -5.84 41.34
CA PRO A 23 -31.96 -5.95 39.89
C PRO A 23 -32.92 -4.85 39.43
N ALA A 24 -32.52 -4.10 38.37
CA ALA A 24 -33.34 -3.06 37.79
C ALA A 24 -34.74 -3.58 37.41
N PRO A 25 -35.78 -2.79 37.53
CA PRO A 25 -37.13 -3.23 37.18
C PRO A 25 -37.22 -3.65 35.73
N VAL A 26 -37.95 -4.72 35.45
CA VAL A 26 -38.22 -5.21 34.11
C VAL A 26 -39.69 -5.09 33.79
N GLU A 27 -40.02 -4.68 32.57
CA GLU A 27 -41.38 -4.69 32.06
C GLU A 27 -41.64 -6.03 31.35
N LEU A 28 -42.75 -6.68 31.74
CA LEU A 28 -43.23 -7.89 31.11
C LEU A 28 -44.57 -7.63 30.42
N SER A 29 -44.71 -8.16 29.19
CA SER A 29 -45.95 -8.08 28.43
C SER A 29 -46.18 -9.36 27.61
N GLY A 30 -47.42 -9.66 27.26
CA GLY A 30 -47.83 -10.76 26.43
C GLY A 30 -49.34 -10.72 26.18
N ASP A 31 -49.81 -11.56 25.24
CA ASP A 31 -51.23 -11.61 24.89
C ASP A 31 -52.07 -12.23 26.00
N THR A 32 -51.53 -13.16 26.77
CA THR A 32 -52.15 -13.78 27.92
C THR A 32 -51.16 -13.93 29.08
N LEU A 33 -51.66 -13.72 30.32
CA LEU A 33 -50.94 -13.94 31.57
C LEU A 33 -51.59 -15.04 32.37
N ASP A 34 -50.84 -16.07 32.72
CA ASP A 34 -51.25 -17.14 33.63
C ASP A 34 -50.50 -16.98 34.97
N LEU A 35 -51.25 -16.77 36.04
CA LEU A 35 -50.75 -16.63 37.41
C LEU A 35 -50.80 -18.01 38.09
N GLY A 36 -49.68 -18.68 38.15
CA GLY A 36 -49.54 -19.99 38.82
C GLY A 36 -49.60 -19.87 40.34
N LEU A 37 -50.78 -19.53 40.89
CA LEU A 37 -50.99 -19.38 42.32
C LEU A 37 -50.74 -20.65 43.15
N SER A 38 -50.79 -21.84 42.51
CA SER A 38 -50.55 -23.14 43.13
C SER A 38 -49.08 -23.60 43.08
N THR A 39 -48.20 -22.93 42.36
CA THR A 39 -46.81 -23.34 42.09
C THR A 39 -45.79 -22.28 42.46
N GLY A 40 -45.93 -21.60 43.58
CA GLY A 40 -44.87 -20.73 44.12
C GLY A 40 -44.69 -19.37 43.42
N GLY A 41 -45.74 -18.82 42.83
CA GLY A 41 -45.69 -17.43 42.28
C GLY A 41 -45.06 -17.31 40.91
N ASN A 42 -45.05 -18.35 40.08
CA ASN A 42 -44.55 -18.29 38.73
C ASN A 42 -45.48 -17.51 37.80
N LEU A 43 -44.93 -16.59 37.00
CA LEU A 43 -45.66 -15.83 35.98
C LEU A 43 -45.39 -16.41 34.60
N VAL A 44 -46.41 -16.78 33.83
CA VAL A 44 -46.31 -17.29 32.47
C VAL A 44 -47.02 -16.35 31.50
N TYR A 45 -46.24 -15.72 30.61
CA TYR A 45 -46.74 -14.93 29.50
C TYR A 45 -46.73 -15.73 28.23
N ARG A 46 -47.83 -15.79 27.50
CA ARG A 46 -47.97 -16.49 26.21
C ARG A 46 -48.46 -15.54 25.14
N GLY A 47 -48.04 -15.81 23.89
CA GLY A 47 -48.35 -14.98 22.73
C GLY A 47 -47.58 -13.66 22.75
N ASN A 48 -46.67 -13.49 21.80
CA ASN A 48 -45.83 -12.29 21.71
C ASN A 48 -45.22 -11.84 23.05
N ALA A 49 -44.85 -12.78 23.89
CA ALA A 49 -44.33 -12.50 25.22
C ALA A 49 -43.02 -11.71 25.13
N ARG A 50 -42.90 -10.64 25.92
CA ARG A 50 -41.74 -9.75 25.92
C ARG A 50 -41.33 -9.39 27.33
N VAL A 51 -39.98 -9.30 27.48
CA VAL A 51 -39.34 -8.75 28.68
C VAL A 51 -38.44 -7.63 28.24
N THR A 52 -38.62 -6.45 28.77
CA THR A 52 -37.72 -5.31 28.49
C THR A 52 -37.02 -4.91 29.79
N GLY A 53 -35.70 -5.05 29.81
CA GLY A 53 -34.83 -4.55 30.87
C GLY A 53 -34.08 -3.33 30.40
N ALA A 54 -33.27 -2.73 31.29
CA ALA A 54 -32.49 -1.56 30.98
C ALA A 54 -31.48 -1.77 29.84
N ASP A 55 -30.92 -2.97 29.72
CA ASP A 55 -29.84 -3.31 28.82
C ASP A 55 -30.16 -4.49 27.88
N PHE A 56 -31.38 -5.08 28.00
CA PHE A 56 -31.77 -6.20 27.15
C PHE A 56 -33.25 -6.20 26.79
N ARG A 57 -33.58 -6.86 25.68
CA ARG A 57 -34.95 -7.17 25.27
C ARG A 57 -35.04 -8.65 24.90
N LEU A 58 -35.92 -9.38 25.56
CA LEU A 58 -36.24 -10.77 25.30
C LEU A 58 -37.66 -10.88 24.76
N SER A 59 -37.84 -11.59 23.66
CA SER A 59 -39.18 -11.96 23.13
C SER A 59 -39.22 -13.44 22.77
N ALA A 60 -40.39 -14.06 23.00
CA ALA A 60 -40.61 -15.46 22.68
C ALA A 60 -42.14 -15.74 22.54
N ASP A 61 -42.48 -16.94 22.12
CA ASP A 61 -43.88 -17.37 22.12
C ASP A 61 -44.42 -17.58 23.53
N GLU A 62 -43.56 -18.04 24.45
CA GLU A 62 -43.87 -18.23 25.87
C GLU A 62 -42.65 -17.78 26.71
N ILE A 63 -42.88 -16.96 27.73
CA ILE A 63 -41.90 -16.61 28.76
C ILE A 63 -42.48 -16.90 30.15
N ARG A 64 -41.77 -17.75 30.87
CA ARG A 64 -42.08 -18.10 32.27
C ARG A 64 -41.03 -17.43 33.18
N LEU A 65 -41.47 -16.63 34.12
CA LEU A 65 -40.65 -16.09 35.20
C LEU A 65 -40.83 -16.97 36.46
N GLU A 66 -39.75 -17.57 36.91
CA GLU A 66 -39.65 -18.23 38.18
C GLU A 66 -39.17 -17.21 39.24
N ALA A 67 -40.11 -16.69 40.02
CA ALA A 67 -39.83 -15.56 40.95
C ALA A 67 -38.82 -15.96 42.05
N ALA A 68 -38.81 -17.21 42.51
CA ALA A 68 -37.94 -17.68 43.59
C ALA A 68 -36.45 -17.63 43.20
N THR A 69 -36.12 -17.97 41.92
CA THR A 69 -34.77 -18.05 41.39
C THR A 69 -34.40 -16.84 40.54
N ASP A 70 -35.36 -15.93 40.28
CA ASP A 70 -35.22 -14.80 39.36
C ASP A 70 -34.72 -15.25 37.94
N THR A 71 -35.41 -16.32 37.46
CA THR A 71 -35.00 -16.98 36.19
C THR A 71 -36.11 -16.88 35.15
N PHE A 72 -35.76 -16.45 33.95
CA PHE A 72 -36.63 -16.47 32.79
C PHE A 72 -36.40 -17.75 31.99
N HIS A 73 -37.48 -18.45 31.69
CA HIS A 73 -37.51 -19.57 30.74
C HIS A 73 -38.33 -19.12 29.53
N ALA A 74 -37.68 -18.96 28.38
CA ALA A 74 -38.29 -18.56 27.12
C ALA A 74 -38.29 -19.74 26.13
N ARG A 75 -39.42 -19.95 25.46
CA ARG A 75 -39.58 -21.01 24.45
C ARG A 75 -40.31 -20.50 23.22
N GLY A 76 -39.93 -21.07 22.07
CA GLY A 76 -40.51 -20.77 20.77
C GLY A 76 -40.09 -19.41 20.24
N ARG A 77 -39.47 -19.37 19.10
CA ARG A 77 -38.97 -18.15 18.42
C ARG A 77 -38.30 -17.13 19.35
N VAL A 78 -37.46 -17.63 20.22
CA VAL A 78 -36.77 -16.78 21.20
C VAL A 78 -35.84 -15.80 20.52
N VAL A 79 -35.97 -14.51 20.85
CA VAL A 79 -35.07 -13.43 20.38
C VAL A 79 -34.60 -12.67 21.60
N LEU A 80 -33.30 -12.74 21.88
CA LEU A 80 -32.65 -11.92 22.87
C LEU A 80 -31.83 -10.84 22.15
N THR A 81 -32.10 -9.58 22.42
CA THR A 81 -31.32 -8.44 21.92
C THR A 81 -30.60 -7.82 23.09
N LEU A 82 -29.31 -7.67 22.98
CA LEU A 82 -28.42 -7.12 24.00
C LEU A 82 -27.48 -6.13 23.32
N ALA A 83 -27.52 -4.81 23.69
CA ALA A 83 -26.63 -3.75 23.23
C ALA A 83 -26.20 -3.84 21.74
N GLY A 84 -27.08 -4.27 20.79
CA GLY A 84 -26.84 -4.34 19.35
C GLY A 84 -26.53 -5.75 18.77
N ALA A 85 -26.30 -6.81 19.59
CA ALA A 85 -26.27 -8.18 19.12
C ALA A 85 -27.64 -8.85 19.28
N ARG A 86 -27.89 -9.79 18.39
CA ARG A 86 -29.14 -10.53 18.34
C ARG A 86 -28.87 -12.01 18.42
N LEU A 87 -29.41 -12.64 19.46
CA LEU A 87 -29.40 -14.09 19.64
C LEU A 87 -30.79 -14.64 19.36
N LEU A 88 -30.88 -15.61 18.48
CA LEU A 88 -32.07 -16.40 18.19
C LEU A 88 -31.85 -17.77 18.78
N ALA A 89 -32.88 -18.34 19.43
CA ALA A 89 -32.83 -19.70 19.98
C ALA A 89 -34.21 -20.37 19.94
N ALA A 90 -34.24 -21.67 20.04
CA ALA A 90 -35.50 -22.42 20.26
C ALA A 90 -35.93 -22.31 21.72
N GLU A 91 -34.97 -22.39 22.64
CA GLU A 91 -35.16 -22.28 24.08
C GLU A 91 -34.05 -21.43 24.69
N LEU A 92 -34.37 -20.63 25.71
CA LEU A 92 -33.43 -19.85 26.52
C LEU A 92 -33.83 -19.88 27.96
N THR A 93 -32.89 -20.21 28.83
CA THR A 93 -32.99 -20.01 30.28
C THR A 93 -32.00 -18.91 30.66
N LEU A 94 -32.48 -17.86 31.30
CA LEU A 94 -31.68 -16.69 31.73
C LEU A 94 -31.87 -16.41 33.21
N ARG A 95 -30.84 -16.64 34.02
CA ARG A 95 -30.82 -16.24 35.43
C ARG A 95 -30.31 -14.83 35.56
N ARG A 96 -31.18 -13.92 36.03
CA ARG A 96 -30.89 -12.49 36.05
C ARG A 96 -29.84 -12.09 37.10
N ARG A 97 -29.83 -12.76 38.26
CA ARG A 97 -28.93 -12.48 39.39
C ARG A 97 -27.43 -12.51 39.02
N ASP A 98 -26.99 -13.54 38.29
CA ASP A 98 -25.60 -13.81 37.93
C ASP A 98 -25.34 -13.69 36.42
N GLY A 99 -26.39 -13.41 35.65
CA GLY A 99 -26.30 -13.31 34.18
C GLY A 99 -26.00 -14.61 33.48
N ARG A 100 -26.15 -15.77 34.16
CA ARG A 100 -25.94 -17.09 33.58
C ARG A 100 -27.08 -17.42 32.64
N PHE A 101 -26.77 -17.94 31.49
CA PHE A 101 -27.77 -18.35 30.52
C PHE A 101 -27.42 -19.73 29.90
N GLU A 102 -28.44 -20.42 29.43
CA GLU A 102 -28.37 -21.61 28.63
C GLU A 102 -29.38 -21.51 27.49
N ALA A 103 -28.95 -21.81 26.26
CA ALA A 103 -29.79 -21.71 25.07
C ALA A 103 -29.57 -22.90 24.13
N ARG A 104 -30.60 -23.29 23.40
CA ARG A 104 -30.54 -24.36 22.41
C ARG A 104 -30.90 -23.88 21.02
N GLU A 105 -30.28 -24.50 19.99
CA GLU A 105 -30.45 -24.16 18.58
C GLU A 105 -30.12 -22.65 18.33
N VAL A 106 -28.94 -22.27 18.74
CA VAL A 106 -28.54 -20.88 18.78
C VAL A 106 -28.08 -20.38 17.43
N ARG A 107 -28.56 -19.17 17.04
CA ARG A 107 -28.02 -18.35 15.97
C ARG A 107 -27.69 -16.99 16.53
N LEU A 108 -26.43 -16.61 16.41
CA LEU A 108 -25.91 -15.34 16.86
C LEU A 108 -25.45 -14.53 15.66
N GLY A 109 -25.88 -13.29 15.53
CA GLY A 109 -25.47 -12.38 14.46
C GLY A 109 -25.04 -11.04 15.00
N SER A 110 -23.85 -10.64 14.59
CA SER A 110 -23.35 -9.27 14.71
C SER A 110 -22.29 -9.06 13.60
N PRO A 111 -22.68 -8.36 12.54
CA PRO A 111 -21.80 -8.17 11.39
C PRO A 111 -20.41 -7.67 11.77
N PRO A 112 -19.33 -8.25 11.17
CA PRO A 112 -19.34 -9.19 10.05
C PRO A 112 -19.41 -10.67 10.46
N TYR A 113 -19.55 -11.04 11.73
CA TYR A 113 -19.51 -12.42 12.21
C TYR A 113 -20.91 -12.97 12.50
N PHE A 114 -21.07 -14.23 12.20
CA PHE A 114 -22.26 -15.00 12.50
C PHE A 114 -21.84 -16.33 13.11
N ALA A 115 -22.55 -16.76 14.12
CA ALA A 115 -22.33 -18.07 14.74
C ALA A 115 -23.62 -18.86 14.83
N THR A 116 -23.51 -20.16 14.61
CA THR A 116 -24.57 -21.15 14.92
C THR A 116 -23.99 -22.17 15.87
N ALA A 117 -24.80 -22.65 16.83
CA ALA A 117 -24.40 -23.68 17.76
C ALA A 117 -25.61 -24.54 18.16
N ALA A 118 -25.37 -25.80 18.48
CA ALA A 118 -26.44 -26.65 19.03
C ALA A 118 -26.85 -26.17 20.43
N GLU A 119 -25.86 -25.79 21.23
CA GLU A 119 -26.05 -25.25 22.59
C GLU A 119 -25.13 -24.09 22.83
N ALA A 120 -25.60 -23.12 23.61
CA ALA A 120 -24.80 -22.03 24.16
C ALA A 120 -25.05 -21.94 25.66
N SER A 121 -23.99 -21.81 26.44
CA SER A 121 -24.07 -21.62 27.89
C SER A 121 -22.96 -20.71 28.38
N GLY A 122 -23.21 -20.03 29.46
CA GLY A 122 -22.18 -19.16 30.04
C GLY A 122 -22.71 -17.98 30.83
N THR A 123 -21.85 -16.99 30.92
CA THR A 123 -22.10 -15.71 31.61
C THR A 123 -21.70 -14.55 30.68
N ARG A 124 -21.85 -13.31 31.16
CA ARG A 124 -21.35 -12.12 30.43
C ARG A 124 -19.83 -12.13 30.20
N ALA A 125 -19.06 -12.88 31.01
CA ALA A 125 -17.58 -12.93 30.92
C ALA A 125 -17.04 -14.01 30.01
N GLU A 126 -17.77 -15.14 29.88
CA GLU A 126 -17.34 -16.30 29.10
C GLU A 126 -18.57 -17.05 28.56
N VAL A 127 -18.58 -17.35 27.28
CA VAL A 127 -19.66 -18.08 26.61
C VAL A 127 -19.08 -19.30 25.91
N THR A 128 -19.61 -20.49 26.24
CA THR A 128 -19.26 -21.76 25.59
C THR A 128 -20.32 -22.11 24.58
N LEU A 129 -19.92 -22.34 23.33
CA LEU A 129 -20.74 -22.77 22.23
C LEU A 129 -20.38 -24.23 21.90
N ARG A 130 -21.33 -25.15 21.91
CA ARG A 130 -21.16 -26.56 21.53
C ARG A 130 -21.74 -26.82 20.14
N GLY A 131 -21.00 -27.60 19.34
CA GLY A 131 -21.33 -27.79 17.93
C GLY A 131 -21.28 -26.46 17.16
N ALA A 132 -20.28 -25.64 17.48
CA ALA A 132 -20.18 -24.28 16.99
C ALA A 132 -19.72 -24.22 15.53
N ARG A 133 -20.35 -23.30 14.78
CA ARG A 133 -19.93 -22.90 13.44
C ARG A 133 -19.92 -21.38 13.40
N VAL A 134 -18.78 -20.80 13.14
CA VAL A 134 -18.61 -19.34 13.00
C VAL A 134 -18.28 -19.02 11.55
N SER A 135 -18.97 -18.06 10.96
CA SER A 135 -18.76 -17.59 9.59
C SER A 135 -18.53 -16.09 9.53
N LEU A 136 -17.77 -15.65 8.52
CA LEU A 136 -17.68 -14.26 8.12
C LEU A 136 -18.81 -13.94 7.16
N GLY A 137 -19.77 -13.13 7.59
CA GLY A 137 -21.01 -12.91 6.87
C GLY A 137 -22.08 -13.94 7.20
N GLU A 138 -23.30 -13.75 6.68
CA GLU A 138 -24.40 -14.68 6.88
C GLU A 138 -24.03 -16.10 6.44
N PRO A 139 -24.37 -17.14 7.21
CA PRO A 139 -24.02 -18.50 6.86
C PRO A 139 -24.50 -18.88 5.45
N GLY A 140 -23.58 -19.39 4.64
CA GLY A 140 -23.83 -19.77 3.25
C GLY A 140 -22.72 -20.65 2.69
N PRO A 141 -22.91 -21.23 1.49
CA PRO A 141 -21.98 -22.21 0.92
C PRO A 141 -20.60 -21.63 0.60
N TRP A 142 -20.49 -20.33 0.43
CA TRP A 142 -19.25 -19.64 0.03
C TRP A 142 -18.61 -18.83 1.17
N GLN A 143 -19.13 -18.94 2.39
CA GLN A 143 -18.58 -18.21 3.52
C GLN A 143 -17.37 -18.93 4.14
N PRO A 144 -16.30 -18.19 4.49
CA PRO A 144 -15.26 -18.75 5.34
C PRO A 144 -15.86 -19.21 6.65
N THR A 145 -15.64 -20.45 7.00
CA THR A 145 -16.29 -21.10 8.14
C THR A 145 -15.27 -21.81 9.02
N LEU A 146 -15.32 -21.51 10.31
CA LEU A 146 -14.66 -22.26 11.37
C LEU A 146 -15.71 -23.11 12.08
N ALA A 147 -15.52 -24.43 12.12
CA ALA A 147 -16.35 -25.34 12.89
C ALA A 147 -15.55 -25.98 14.03
N ALA A 148 -16.14 -26.03 15.20
CA ALA A 148 -15.54 -26.62 16.39
C ALA A 148 -16.55 -27.37 17.21
N ALA A 149 -16.14 -28.51 17.84
CA ALA A 149 -16.99 -29.23 18.77
C ALA A 149 -17.35 -28.36 19.98
N GLU A 150 -16.37 -27.63 20.47
CA GLU A 150 -16.53 -26.63 21.53
C GLU A 150 -15.72 -25.36 21.22
N LEU A 151 -16.37 -24.24 21.31
CA LEU A 151 -15.77 -22.90 21.12
C LEU A 151 -16.06 -22.04 22.34
N VAL A 152 -15.02 -21.57 23.00
CA VAL A 152 -15.14 -20.63 24.12
C VAL A 152 -14.93 -19.22 23.58
N VAL A 153 -15.90 -18.38 23.83
CA VAL A 153 -15.87 -16.98 23.47
C VAL A 153 -15.62 -16.16 24.72
N LEU A 154 -14.60 -15.33 24.69
CA LEU A 154 -14.27 -14.32 25.70
C LEU A 154 -14.69 -12.96 25.14
N PRO A 155 -15.85 -12.44 25.55
CA PRO A 155 -16.41 -11.22 25.00
C PRO A 155 -15.44 -10.04 25.07
N GLY A 156 -15.27 -9.31 23.94
CA GLY A 156 -14.34 -8.20 23.82
C GLY A 156 -12.85 -8.57 23.79
N LYS A 157 -12.51 -9.85 23.98
CA LYS A 157 -11.11 -10.33 24.02
C LYS A 157 -10.77 -11.27 22.87
N GLY A 158 -11.58 -12.30 22.62
CA GLY A 158 -11.27 -13.26 21.59
C GLY A 158 -12.03 -14.58 21.67
N ILE A 159 -11.58 -15.56 20.91
CA ILE A 159 -12.09 -16.93 20.88
C ILE A 159 -10.97 -17.93 21.13
N ARG A 160 -11.31 -19.07 21.73
CA ARG A 160 -10.42 -20.24 21.87
C ARG A 160 -11.16 -21.55 21.65
N THR A 161 -10.49 -22.52 21.05
CA THR A 161 -11.01 -23.86 20.87
C THR A 161 -9.88 -24.88 20.95
N ALA A 162 -10.17 -26.07 21.45
CA ALA A 162 -9.22 -27.18 21.53
C ALA A 162 -9.03 -27.91 20.18
N GLY A 163 -9.97 -27.76 19.27
CA GLY A 163 -9.88 -28.31 17.91
C GLY A 163 -10.88 -27.62 17.01
N ALA A 164 -10.49 -27.37 15.76
CA ALA A 164 -11.35 -26.70 14.79
C ALA A 164 -11.10 -27.24 13.39
N ALA A 165 -12.11 -27.12 12.53
CA ALA A 165 -12.00 -27.34 11.09
C ALA A 165 -12.29 -26.01 10.38
N LEU A 166 -11.37 -25.58 9.50
CA LEU A 166 -11.45 -24.34 8.75
C LEU A 166 -11.67 -24.63 7.26
N GLY A 167 -12.52 -23.87 6.62
CA GLY A 167 -12.80 -23.99 5.19
C GLY A 167 -13.83 -22.99 4.69
N VAL A 168 -14.59 -23.39 3.68
CA VAL A 168 -15.62 -22.57 3.04
C VAL A 168 -16.93 -23.37 3.05
N GLY A 169 -17.96 -22.84 3.64
CA GLY A 169 -19.24 -23.51 3.81
C GLY A 169 -19.08 -24.86 4.53
N ASP A 170 -19.47 -25.95 3.86
CA ASP A 170 -19.35 -27.32 4.39
C ASP A 170 -18.03 -28.01 4.00
N PHE A 171 -17.27 -27.46 3.07
CA PHE A 171 -15.95 -27.97 2.70
C PHE A 171 -14.86 -27.40 3.63
N ARG A 172 -14.37 -28.19 4.57
CA ARG A 172 -13.45 -27.82 5.64
C ARG A 172 -12.23 -28.73 5.69
N PRO A 173 -11.31 -28.62 4.74
CA PRO A 173 -10.18 -29.53 4.62
C PRO A 173 -9.06 -29.29 5.65
N LEU A 174 -9.05 -28.15 6.34
CA LEU A 174 -7.98 -27.80 7.27
C LEU A 174 -8.40 -28.10 8.70
N ALA A 175 -7.81 -29.14 9.30
CA ALA A 175 -7.97 -29.44 10.71
C ALA A 175 -6.91 -28.74 11.55
N LEU A 176 -7.32 -28.00 12.56
CA LEU A 176 -6.47 -27.30 13.52
C LEU A 176 -6.57 -28.02 14.87
N ARG A 177 -5.45 -28.35 15.48
CA ARG A 177 -5.39 -29.00 16.81
C ARG A 177 -5.77 -28.07 17.96
N GLY A 178 -5.90 -26.80 17.70
CA GLY A 178 -6.35 -25.75 18.59
C GLY A 178 -6.26 -24.43 17.87
N ALA A 179 -7.11 -23.49 18.24
CA ALA A 179 -7.07 -22.12 17.72
C ALA A 179 -7.38 -21.14 18.85
N ARG A 180 -6.63 -20.05 18.88
CA ARG A 180 -6.91 -18.86 19.65
C ARG A 180 -6.82 -17.66 18.72
N HIS A 181 -7.79 -16.79 18.80
CA HIS A 181 -7.81 -15.56 18.06
C HIS A 181 -8.27 -14.42 18.95
N ASP A 182 -7.45 -13.40 19.09
CA ASP A 182 -7.77 -12.19 19.82
C ASP A 182 -8.39 -11.19 18.83
N PHE A 183 -9.53 -10.57 19.18
CA PHE A 183 -10.32 -9.75 18.25
C PHE A 183 -9.67 -8.43 17.83
N ASP A 184 -8.63 -7.98 18.52
CA ASP A 184 -7.81 -6.85 18.15
C ASP A 184 -6.80 -7.17 17.02
N GLN A 185 -6.66 -8.45 16.67
CA GLN A 185 -5.75 -8.91 15.64
C GLN A 185 -6.48 -9.20 14.32
N PRO A 186 -5.85 -8.97 13.15
CA PRO A 186 -6.42 -9.37 11.88
C PRO A 186 -6.56 -10.89 11.79
N LEU A 187 -7.55 -11.35 11.01
CA LEU A 187 -7.76 -12.79 10.80
C LEU A 187 -6.46 -13.46 10.37
N PRO A 188 -6.09 -14.56 11.05
CA PRO A 188 -4.75 -15.13 10.93
C PRO A 188 -4.53 -15.93 9.64
N VAL A 189 -5.59 -16.27 8.91
CA VAL A 189 -5.51 -17.06 7.68
C VAL A 189 -5.50 -16.14 6.46
N SER A 190 -4.47 -16.26 5.63
CA SER A 190 -4.41 -15.63 4.32
C SER A 190 -4.42 -16.71 3.26
N LEU A 191 -5.44 -16.69 2.41
CA LEU A 191 -5.58 -17.59 1.27
C LEU A 191 -5.71 -16.75 0.01
N GLY A 192 -4.88 -17.03 -0.99
CA GLY A 192 -4.99 -16.49 -2.33
C GLY A 192 -5.02 -17.65 -3.31
N LEU A 193 -5.99 -17.64 -4.21
CA LEU A 193 -6.12 -18.62 -5.28
C LEU A 193 -6.12 -17.90 -6.62
N GLY A 194 -5.46 -18.50 -7.59
CA GLY A 194 -5.45 -18.04 -8.96
C GLY A 194 -5.35 -19.21 -9.93
N GLY A 195 -5.73 -18.97 -11.14
CA GLY A 195 -5.59 -19.97 -12.18
C GLY A 195 -5.97 -19.39 -13.53
N GLY A 196 -5.72 -20.13 -14.58
CA GLY A 196 -6.03 -19.68 -15.90
C GLY A 196 -5.31 -20.44 -17.00
N PHE A 197 -5.17 -19.77 -18.10
CA PHE A 197 -4.42 -20.26 -19.25
C PHE A 197 -3.53 -19.15 -19.81
N ARG A 198 -2.27 -19.45 -20.07
CA ARG A 198 -1.36 -18.63 -20.86
C ARG A 198 -0.60 -19.53 -21.83
N ARG A 199 -0.43 -19.07 -23.05
CA ARG A 199 0.28 -19.86 -24.06
C ARG A 199 1.64 -20.32 -23.60
N SER A 200 2.36 -19.50 -22.81
CA SER A 200 3.70 -19.82 -22.30
C SER A 200 3.72 -20.75 -21.09
N LEU A 201 2.62 -20.88 -20.36
CA LEU A 201 2.49 -21.66 -19.12
C LEU A 201 1.59 -22.89 -19.30
N GLY A 202 0.75 -22.90 -20.34
CA GLY A 202 -0.37 -23.83 -20.47
C GLY A 202 -1.52 -23.46 -19.53
N LEU A 203 -2.31 -24.45 -19.12
CA LEU A 203 -3.22 -24.30 -17.97
C LEU A 203 -2.39 -24.17 -16.71
N PHE A 204 -2.80 -23.27 -15.82
CA PHE A 204 -2.10 -23.08 -14.56
C PHE A 204 -3.07 -22.88 -13.40
N GLY A 205 -2.63 -23.30 -12.22
CA GLY A 205 -3.27 -23.03 -10.95
C GLY A 205 -2.24 -22.57 -9.92
N GLU A 206 -2.56 -21.56 -9.16
CA GLU A 206 -1.70 -20.98 -8.13
C GLU A 206 -2.46 -20.91 -6.81
N ALA A 207 -1.79 -21.28 -5.74
CA ALA A 207 -2.31 -21.17 -4.39
C ALA A 207 -1.24 -20.61 -3.46
N ARG A 208 -1.63 -19.69 -2.59
CA ARG A 208 -0.83 -19.21 -1.49
C ARG A 208 -1.65 -19.37 -0.21
N ALA A 209 -1.08 -20.05 0.77
CA ALA A 209 -1.72 -20.21 2.06
C ALA A 209 -0.74 -19.87 3.18
N LEU A 210 -1.18 -19.05 4.12
CA LEU A 210 -0.46 -18.76 5.37
C LEU A 210 -1.36 -19.13 6.53
N LEU A 211 -0.85 -19.97 7.42
CA LEU A 211 -1.52 -20.40 8.64
C LEU A 211 -0.92 -19.69 9.86
N PRO A 212 -1.72 -19.32 10.83
CA PRO A 212 -1.22 -18.71 12.06
C PRO A 212 -0.47 -19.74 12.89
N VAL A 213 0.78 -19.48 13.19
CA VAL A 213 1.59 -20.31 14.10
C VAL A 213 1.54 -19.76 15.52
N ARG A 214 1.60 -18.43 15.62
CA ARG A 214 1.44 -17.65 16.84
C ARG A 214 0.96 -16.25 16.51
N PRO A 215 0.48 -15.46 17.49
CA PRO A 215 0.14 -14.05 17.25
C PRO A 215 1.25 -13.31 16.51
N GLY A 216 0.89 -12.62 15.43
CA GLY A 216 1.83 -11.90 14.58
C GLY A 216 2.72 -12.76 13.66
N LEU A 217 2.56 -14.09 13.59
CA LEU A 217 3.34 -14.95 12.70
C LEU A 217 2.46 -15.92 11.92
N GLY A 218 2.38 -15.73 10.61
CA GLY A 218 1.80 -16.68 9.66
C GLY A 218 2.90 -17.34 8.83
N LEU A 219 2.90 -18.67 8.82
CA LEU A 219 3.79 -19.50 8.00
C LEU A 219 3.00 -20.33 7.01
N GLY A 220 3.60 -20.61 5.88
CA GLY A 220 2.96 -21.43 4.85
C GLY A 220 3.78 -21.54 3.59
N GLY A 221 3.11 -21.55 2.44
CA GLY A 221 3.78 -21.74 1.16
C GLY A 221 2.98 -21.22 -0.01
N GLU A 222 3.67 -21.23 -1.12
CA GLU A 222 3.15 -20.94 -2.45
C GLU A 222 3.29 -22.19 -3.32
N LEU A 223 2.24 -22.51 -4.06
CA LEU A 223 2.17 -23.61 -5.01
C LEU A 223 1.73 -23.05 -6.36
N GLY A 224 2.44 -23.37 -7.42
CA GLY A 224 2.05 -23.11 -8.80
C GLY A 224 2.15 -24.37 -9.60
N ILE A 225 1.09 -24.74 -10.30
CA ILE A 225 1.07 -25.89 -11.22
C ILE A 225 0.88 -25.33 -12.62
N TYR A 226 1.84 -25.60 -13.52
CA TYR A 226 1.90 -25.08 -14.88
C TYR A 226 2.04 -26.25 -15.84
N THR A 227 1.01 -26.56 -16.64
CA THR A 227 0.99 -27.77 -17.47
C THR A 227 2.10 -27.80 -18.54
N ALA A 228 2.56 -26.63 -18.99
CA ALA A 228 3.65 -26.54 -19.97
C ALA A 228 5.04 -26.36 -19.34
N ARG A 229 5.16 -26.15 -18.02
CA ARG A 229 6.40 -25.73 -17.37
C ARG A 229 6.81 -26.61 -16.19
N GLY A 230 5.85 -27.12 -15.42
CA GLY A 230 6.10 -27.94 -14.23
C GLY A 230 5.41 -27.40 -12.98
N VAL A 231 5.95 -27.78 -11.82
CA VAL A 231 5.40 -27.40 -10.51
C VAL A 231 6.38 -26.49 -9.78
N MET A 232 5.91 -25.31 -9.38
CA MET A 232 6.65 -24.37 -8.53
C MET A 232 6.17 -24.50 -7.09
N VAL A 233 7.10 -24.62 -6.16
CA VAL A 233 6.82 -24.62 -4.72
C VAL A 233 7.79 -23.72 -4.00
N GLY A 234 7.32 -23.10 -2.92
CA GLY A 234 8.19 -22.29 -2.10
C GLY A 234 7.57 -21.95 -0.75
N PRO A 235 8.38 -21.85 0.32
CA PRO A 235 7.91 -21.34 1.59
C PRO A 235 7.51 -19.86 1.50
N ALA A 236 6.50 -19.50 2.29
CA ALA A 236 6.04 -18.14 2.45
C ALA A 236 5.80 -17.85 3.93
N ALA A 237 6.04 -16.62 4.32
CA ALA A 237 5.81 -16.16 5.69
C ALA A 237 5.31 -14.71 5.70
N ARG A 238 4.56 -14.39 6.73
CA ARG A 238 4.20 -13.02 7.09
C ARG A 238 4.33 -12.87 8.60
N TYR A 239 5.01 -11.84 9.03
CA TYR A 239 5.16 -11.54 10.44
C TYR A 239 4.91 -10.07 10.71
N ALA A 240 4.37 -9.77 11.87
CA ALA A 240 4.11 -8.40 12.32
C ALA A 240 4.14 -8.36 13.86
N ASP A 241 4.40 -7.20 14.42
CA ASP A 241 4.29 -6.95 15.85
C ASP A 241 2.84 -7.22 16.29
N PRO A 242 2.61 -8.16 17.22
CA PRO A 242 1.26 -8.43 17.72
C PRO A 242 0.72 -7.30 18.62
N SER A 243 1.56 -6.33 19.00
CA SER A 243 1.12 -5.17 19.77
C SER A 243 0.43 -4.13 18.87
N ALA A 244 -0.36 -3.24 19.50
CA ALA A 244 -1.03 -2.16 18.79
C ALA A 244 -0.05 -1.13 18.17
N ASP A 245 1.22 -1.17 18.55
CA ASP A 245 2.24 -0.20 18.12
C ASP A 245 2.75 -0.46 16.71
N ASP A 246 2.50 -1.67 16.12
CA ASP A 246 2.93 -2.10 14.77
C ASP A 246 4.41 -1.76 14.50
N ARG A 247 5.28 -2.08 15.47
CA ARG A 247 6.68 -1.67 15.45
C ARG A 247 7.53 -2.40 14.43
N TRP A 248 7.16 -3.61 14.06
CA TRP A 248 7.87 -4.39 13.04
C TRP A 248 6.91 -5.27 12.24
N ASN A 249 7.20 -5.40 10.97
CA ASN A 249 6.50 -6.31 10.07
C ASN A 249 7.41 -6.75 8.93
N GLY A 250 7.03 -7.84 8.28
CA GLY A 250 7.74 -8.32 7.12
C GLY A 250 7.03 -9.47 6.41
N THR A 251 7.51 -9.74 5.20
CA THR A 251 6.99 -10.79 4.33
C THR A 251 8.13 -11.56 3.70
N LEU A 252 7.93 -12.86 3.54
CA LEU A 252 8.78 -13.75 2.76
C LEU A 252 7.92 -14.44 1.70
N SER A 253 8.39 -14.43 0.48
CA SER A 253 7.81 -15.16 -0.66
C SER A 253 8.93 -15.83 -1.43
N SER A 254 8.76 -17.06 -1.83
CA SER A 254 9.76 -17.79 -2.60
C SER A 254 9.13 -18.76 -3.59
N GLY A 255 9.93 -19.28 -4.50
CA GLY A 255 9.50 -20.28 -5.44
C GLY A 255 10.68 -20.98 -6.06
N TYR A 256 10.59 -22.30 -6.20
CA TYR A 256 11.52 -23.12 -6.96
C TYR A 256 10.73 -23.99 -7.93
N ILE A 257 11.20 -24.06 -9.17
CA ILE A 257 10.63 -24.88 -10.23
C ILE A 257 11.74 -25.52 -11.05
N ARG A 258 11.58 -26.80 -11.39
CA ARG A 258 12.31 -27.38 -12.51
C ARG A 258 11.49 -27.20 -13.77
N ASP A 259 11.89 -26.22 -14.57
CA ASP A 259 11.17 -25.74 -15.73
C ASP A 259 11.53 -26.55 -16.98
N HIS A 260 10.57 -27.22 -17.56
CA HIS A 260 10.77 -28.09 -18.72
C HIS A 260 10.42 -27.42 -20.05
N GLY A 261 9.86 -26.23 -20.05
CA GLY A 261 9.26 -25.63 -21.23
C GLY A 261 9.96 -24.40 -21.80
N ASP A 262 10.92 -23.81 -21.09
CA ASP A 262 11.57 -22.58 -21.57
C ASP A 262 12.77 -22.90 -22.45
N ARG A 263 12.68 -22.49 -23.72
CA ARG A 263 13.76 -22.60 -24.71
C ARG A 263 14.30 -21.23 -25.14
N LEU A 264 13.88 -20.17 -24.47
CA LEU A 264 14.27 -18.79 -24.75
C LEU A 264 15.53 -18.40 -23.97
N THR A 265 16.08 -17.27 -24.31
CA THR A 265 17.26 -16.71 -23.64
C THR A 265 16.85 -15.67 -22.58
N ASP A 266 17.73 -15.45 -21.61
CA ASP A 266 17.65 -14.38 -20.64
C ASP A 266 17.89 -12.99 -21.28
N LEU A 267 17.85 -11.93 -20.46
CA LEU A 267 18.13 -10.55 -20.88
C LEU A 267 19.51 -10.37 -21.53
N LEU A 268 20.48 -11.19 -21.14
CA LEU A 268 21.86 -11.16 -21.68
C LEU A 268 22.06 -12.09 -22.86
N GLY A 269 21.01 -12.74 -23.37
CA GLY A 269 21.09 -13.68 -24.49
C GLY A 269 21.59 -15.07 -24.10
N ARG A 270 21.70 -15.41 -22.80
CA ARG A 270 22.15 -16.71 -22.33
C ARG A 270 20.97 -17.69 -22.23
N PRO A 271 21.20 -19.01 -22.49
CA PRO A 271 20.17 -20.00 -22.24
C PRO A 271 19.71 -20.01 -20.80
N ILE A 272 18.40 -20.17 -20.58
CA ILE A 272 17.81 -20.27 -19.26
C ILE A 272 17.98 -21.70 -18.74
N ALA A 273 18.53 -21.84 -17.53
CA ALA A 273 18.66 -23.12 -16.87
C ALA A 273 17.29 -23.72 -16.49
N PRO A 274 17.13 -25.06 -16.48
CA PRO A 274 15.87 -25.68 -16.06
C PRO A 274 15.57 -25.47 -14.58
N ASP A 275 16.58 -25.39 -13.73
CA ASP A 275 16.40 -25.14 -12.29
C ASP A 275 16.32 -23.65 -12.05
N ARG A 276 15.10 -23.20 -11.67
CA ARG A 276 14.78 -21.78 -11.52
C ARG A 276 14.21 -21.49 -10.15
N GLY A 277 14.59 -20.36 -9.60
CA GLY A 277 14.13 -19.96 -8.27
C GLY A 277 14.04 -18.45 -8.09
N LEU A 278 13.23 -18.07 -7.15
CA LEU A 278 13.06 -16.67 -6.69
C LEU A 278 12.90 -16.62 -5.17
N LEU A 279 13.36 -15.53 -4.60
CA LEU A 279 13.21 -15.20 -3.18
C LEU A 279 12.99 -13.70 -3.05
N ALA A 280 11.93 -13.31 -2.37
CA ALA A 280 11.65 -11.94 -1.99
C ALA A 280 11.41 -11.88 -0.48
N TRP A 281 12.16 -11.03 0.19
CA TRP A 281 11.99 -10.78 1.62
C TRP A 281 11.98 -9.29 1.88
N GLU A 282 11.02 -8.83 2.68
CA GLU A 282 10.89 -7.45 3.13
C GLU A 282 10.75 -7.42 4.65
N HIS A 283 11.42 -6.47 5.27
CA HIS A 283 11.34 -6.20 6.70
C HIS A 283 11.32 -4.70 6.97
N ARG A 284 10.46 -4.29 7.87
CA ARG A 284 10.39 -2.92 8.40
C ARG A 284 10.29 -2.98 9.91
N GLN A 285 11.07 -2.14 10.58
CA GLN A 285 11.03 -2.03 12.03
C GLN A 285 11.21 -0.58 12.46
N ARG A 286 10.49 -0.19 13.50
CA ARG A 286 10.67 1.09 14.19
C ARG A 286 10.88 0.82 15.67
N THR A 287 12.00 1.29 16.22
CA THR A 287 12.32 1.16 17.64
C THR A 287 11.62 2.24 18.47
N THR A 288 11.56 2.07 19.78
CA THR A 288 11.02 3.08 20.72
C THR A 288 11.80 4.39 20.69
N GLY A 289 13.10 4.35 20.36
CA GLY A 289 13.96 5.54 20.16
C GLY A 289 13.81 6.20 18.77
N GLY A 290 12.81 5.80 17.96
CA GLY A 290 12.54 6.38 16.66
C GLY A 290 13.42 5.87 15.50
N THR A 291 14.41 5.02 15.78
CA THR A 291 15.25 4.39 14.73
C THR A 291 14.38 3.52 13.84
N THR A 292 14.50 3.67 12.53
CA THR A 292 13.85 2.84 11.54
C THR A 292 14.86 1.89 10.89
N ILE A 293 14.45 0.63 10.71
CA ILE A 293 15.20 -0.38 9.99
C ILE A 293 14.33 -0.83 8.82
N ALA A 294 14.86 -0.74 7.62
CA ALA A 294 14.24 -1.27 6.41
C ALA A 294 15.21 -2.23 5.73
N ALA A 295 14.76 -3.44 5.43
CA ALA A 295 15.54 -4.41 4.69
C ALA A 295 14.70 -5.03 3.59
N GLN A 296 15.32 -5.23 2.43
CA GLN A 296 14.73 -5.87 1.29
C GLN A 296 15.78 -6.76 0.64
N LEU A 297 15.40 -8.00 0.33
CA LEU A 297 16.21 -8.93 -0.43
C LEU A 297 15.38 -9.51 -1.56
N ASN A 298 15.86 -9.33 -2.79
CA ASN A 298 15.26 -9.91 -3.99
C ASN A 298 16.33 -10.70 -4.74
N TRP A 299 16.18 -12.00 -4.76
CA TRP A 299 17.07 -12.89 -5.50
C TRP A 299 16.29 -13.68 -6.55
N TRP A 300 16.82 -13.72 -7.76
CA TRP A 300 16.28 -14.47 -8.88
C TRP A 300 17.40 -15.32 -9.53
N SER A 301 17.06 -16.50 -9.98
CA SER A 301 18.00 -17.37 -10.68
C SER A 301 18.39 -16.83 -12.06
N ASP A 302 17.45 -16.19 -12.73
CA ASP A 302 17.59 -15.60 -14.07
C ASP A 302 16.67 -14.36 -14.20
N SER A 303 16.89 -13.55 -15.22
CA SER A 303 16.15 -12.30 -15.44
C SER A 303 14.66 -12.47 -15.74
N GLU A 304 14.24 -13.68 -16.08
CA GLU A 304 12.90 -13.97 -16.60
C GLU A 304 12.01 -14.75 -15.61
N VAL A 305 12.57 -15.32 -14.53
CA VAL A 305 11.81 -16.18 -13.62
C VAL A 305 10.62 -15.45 -12.98
N LEU A 306 10.82 -14.21 -12.54
CA LEU A 306 9.73 -13.44 -11.95
C LEU A 306 8.69 -13.01 -13.00
N ARG A 307 9.16 -12.62 -14.19
CA ARG A 307 8.31 -12.24 -15.32
C ARG A 307 7.41 -13.39 -15.78
N ASP A 308 7.97 -14.61 -15.87
CA ASP A 308 7.25 -15.80 -16.31
C ASP A 308 6.19 -16.23 -15.29
N PHE A 309 6.57 -16.34 -14.01
CA PHE A 309 5.75 -16.99 -12.98
C PHE A 309 5.07 -16.00 -12.01
N ARG A 310 5.52 -14.75 -11.94
CA ARG A 310 4.96 -13.70 -11.06
C ARG A 310 4.88 -12.35 -11.80
N PRO A 311 4.24 -12.27 -12.97
CA PRO A 311 4.24 -11.06 -13.80
C PRO A 311 3.68 -9.84 -13.07
N ARG A 312 2.71 -10.01 -12.17
CA ARG A 312 2.16 -8.91 -11.36
C ARG A 312 3.16 -8.29 -10.38
N ALA A 313 4.12 -9.07 -9.91
CA ALA A 313 5.24 -8.58 -9.11
C ALA A 313 6.34 -7.98 -9.99
N PHE A 314 6.54 -8.50 -11.20
CA PHE A 314 7.57 -8.06 -12.13
C PHE A 314 7.27 -6.71 -12.79
N PHE A 315 6.05 -6.52 -13.34
CA PHE A 315 5.76 -5.32 -14.14
C PHE A 315 5.88 -4.00 -13.38
N PRO A 316 5.47 -3.88 -12.10
CA PRO A 316 5.70 -2.65 -11.33
C PRO A 316 7.16 -2.40 -10.99
N VAL A 317 7.97 -3.45 -10.81
CA VAL A 317 9.37 -3.35 -10.37
C VAL A 317 10.22 -4.37 -11.13
N GLN A 318 10.71 -3.97 -12.31
CA GLN A 318 11.49 -4.84 -13.19
C GLN A 318 12.95 -5.04 -12.75
N VAL A 319 13.46 -4.11 -11.94
CA VAL A 319 14.80 -4.18 -11.33
C VAL A 319 14.63 -3.97 -9.83
N PRO A 320 14.39 -5.05 -9.07
CA PRO A 320 14.19 -4.95 -7.65
C PRO A 320 15.49 -4.62 -6.92
N ASP A 321 15.37 -3.84 -5.88
CA ASP A 321 16.48 -3.48 -5.01
C ASP A 321 16.73 -4.55 -3.93
N SER A 322 17.95 -4.59 -3.39
CA SER A 322 18.31 -5.42 -2.25
C SER A 322 19.20 -4.59 -1.33
N PHE A 323 18.71 -4.27 -0.15
CA PHE A 323 19.39 -3.36 0.77
C PHE A 323 19.01 -3.61 2.22
N VAL A 324 19.84 -3.10 3.10
CA VAL A 324 19.54 -2.87 4.52
C VAL A 324 19.83 -1.40 4.82
N GLU A 325 18.83 -0.69 5.32
CA GLU A 325 18.92 0.69 5.75
C GLU A 325 18.56 0.80 7.24
N VAL A 326 19.38 1.52 7.98
CA VAL A 326 19.11 1.91 9.37
C VAL A 326 19.19 3.42 9.44
N ALA A 327 18.07 4.08 9.76
CA ALA A 327 18.01 5.52 9.90
C ALA A 327 17.63 5.91 11.33
N HIS A 328 18.48 6.70 11.97
CA HIS A 328 18.27 7.21 13.32
C HIS A 328 18.02 8.73 13.27
N PRO A 329 16.82 9.20 13.68
CA PRO A 329 16.53 10.62 13.79
C PRO A 329 17.15 11.21 15.07
N GLY A 330 17.93 12.28 14.90
CA GLY A 330 18.29 13.20 15.98
C GLY A 330 17.30 14.37 16.06
N PRO A 331 17.49 15.33 16.99
CA PRO A 331 16.61 16.49 17.11
C PRO A 331 16.53 17.33 15.81
N ASN A 332 17.66 17.53 15.15
CA ASN A 332 17.77 18.29 13.90
C ASN A 332 18.71 17.58 12.91
N SER A 333 18.74 16.27 12.92
CA SER A 333 19.65 15.50 12.07
C SER A 333 19.13 14.10 11.81
N PHE A 334 19.72 13.46 10.81
CA PHE A 334 19.55 12.03 10.54
C PHE A 334 20.93 11.39 10.38
N LEU A 335 21.08 10.22 10.98
CA LEU A 335 22.20 9.33 10.73
C LEU A 335 21.68 8.10 10.00
N THR A 336 22.18 7.84 8.81
CA THR A 336 21.75 6.71 7.98
C THR A 336 22.92 5.80 7.67
N PHE A 337 22.74 4.51 7.93
CA PHE A 337 23.60 3.44 7.46
C PHE A 337 22.87 2.68 6.36
N LEU A 338 23.48 2.54 5.19
CA LEU A 338 22.90 1.85 4.03
C LEU A 338 23.90 0.83 3.49
N THR A 339 23.47 -0.41 3.34
CA THR A 339 24.15 -1.41 2.52
C THR A 339 23.23 -1.84 1.38
N ARG A 340 23.65 -1.61 0.13
CA ARG A 340 22.93 -1.98 -1.09
C ARG A 340 23.74 -3.00 -1.85
N LEU A 341 23.10 -4.13 -2.19
CA LEU A 341 23.72 -5.32 -2.73
C LEU A 341 23.23 -5.65 -4.15
N GLN A 342 24.02 -6.37 -4.92
CA GLN A 342 23.67 -6.90 -6.24
C GLN A 342 23.56 -8.44 -6.21
N PRO A 343 22.47 -9.03 -5.69
CA PRO A 343 22.30 -10.49 -5.72
C PRO A 343 22.04 -11.02 -7.12
N ASN A 344 21.48 -10.22 -8.02
CA ASN A 344 21.06 -10.56 -9.36
C ASN A 344 22.07 -10.04 -10.38
N ARG A 345 23.04 -10.87 -10.78
CA ARG A 345 24.16 -10.48 -11.65
C ARG A 345 23.81 -10.12 -13.09
N PHE A 346 22.54 -10.20 -13.47
CA PHE A 346 22.03 -9.79 -14.78
C PHE A 346 21.48 -8.34 -14.79
N HIS A 347 21.51 -7.66 -13.66
CA HIS A 347 21.19 -6.22 -13.54
C HIS A 347 22.44 -5.43 -13.16
N ALA A 348 22.60 -4.22 -13.70
CA ALA A 348 23.60 -3.28 -13.22
C ALA A 348 23.05 -2.58 -11.98
N VAL A 349 23.72 -2.75 -10.85
CA VAL A 349 23.36 -2.11 -9.58
C VAL A 349 24.54 -1.33 -9.06
N GLN A 350 24.28 -0.10 -8.63
CA GLN A 350 25.24 0.74 -7.91
C GLN A 350 25.29 0.30 -6.45
N GLU A 351 26.19 -0.61 -6.13
CA GLU A 351 26.34 -1.13 -4.77
C GLU A 351 26.94 -0.09 -3.83
N ARG A 352 26.51 -0.11 -2.58
CA ARG A 352 27.03 0.70 -1.47
C ARG A 352 27.39 -0.24 -0.33
N LEU A 353 28.70 -0.38 -0.03
CA LEU A 353 29.22 -1.49 0.77
C LEU A 353 30.18 -1.04 1.91
N PRO A 354 29.75 -0.29 2.94
CA PRO A 354 28.48 0.40 3.15
C PRO A 354 28.51 1.88 2.70
N GLU A 355 27.40 2.59 2.90
CA GLU A 355 27.36 4.03 3.02
C GLU A 355 26.93 4.44 4.44
N LEU A 356 27.69 5.31 5.06
CA LEU A 356 27.31 6.00 6.31
C LEU A 356 27.08 7.47 5.97
N ARG A 357 25.91 8.01 6.32
CA ARG A 357 25.51 9.38 5.98
C ARG A 357 24.93 10.09 7.20
N PHE A 358 25.39 11.32 7.40
CA PHE A 358 24.88 12.26 8.37
C PHE A 358 24.27 13.46 7.64
N ASP A 359 23.02 13.78 7.89
CA ASP A 359 22.31 14.95 7.37
C ASP A 359 21.93 15.87 8.54
N ALA A 360 22.51 17.07 8.59
CA ALA A 360 22.08 18.14 9.48
C ALA A 360 21.01 18.97 8.78
N LEU A 361 19.81 18.97 9.33
CA LEU A 361 18.66 19.72 8.81
C LEU A 361 18.92 21.24 8.95
N PRO A 362 18.23 22.07 8.17
CA PRO A 362 18.33 23.52 8.32
C PRO A 362 18.01 23.96 9.75
N THR A 363 18.97 24.60 10.41
CA THR A 363 18.83 25.16 11.76
C THR A 363 19.19 26.64 11.77
N PRO A 364 18.48 27.48 12.54
CA PRO A 364 18.79 28.88 12.64
C PRO A 364 20.10 29.12 13.40
N LEU A 365 20.88 30.07 12.89
CA LEU A 365 22.00 30.72 13.55
C LEU A 365 21.59 32.16 13.97
N ALA A 366 22.55 32.95 14.39
CA ALA A 366 22.34 34.39 14.65
C ALA A 366 21.99 35.15 13.36
N LEU A 367 21.38 36.33 13.50
CA LEU A 367 21.09 37.29 12.43
C LEU A 367 20.17 36.77 11.33
N GLY A 368 19.32 35.77 11.61
CA GLY A 368 18.41 35.16 10.64
C GLY A 368 19.09 34.28 9.59
N ILE A 369 20.34 33.90 9.81
CA ILE A 369 21.08 32.96 8.98
C ILE A 369 20.69 31.56 9.38
N TRP A 370 20.51 30.68 8.39
CA TRP A 370 20.26 29.26 8.54
C TRP A 370 21.44 28.46 8.01
N GLN A 371 21.80 27.41 8.71
CA GLN A 371 22.84 26.47 8.30
C GLN A 371 22.26 25.12 8.00
N ARG A 372 22.85 24.40 7.05
CA ARG A 372 22.61 22.99 6.79
C ARG A 372 23.91 22.28 6.43
N GLY A 373 23.99 20.98 6.69
CA GLY A 373 25.18 20.21 6.39
C GLY A 373 24.86 18.77 6.02
N GLU A 374 25.76 18.15 5.29
CA GLU A 374 25.72 16.74 4.93
C GLU A 374 27.14 16.19 5.02
N ALA A 375 27.30 14.97 5.49
CA ALA A 375 28.58 14.26 5.45
C ALA A 375 28.31 12.79 5.13
N SER A 376 29.14 12.18 4.28
CA SER A 376 29.00 10.75 4.01
C SER A 376 30.32 10.08 3.71
N TYR A 377 30.42 8.81 4.07
CA TYR A 377 31.41 7.88 3.58
C TYR A 377 30.70 6.76 2.84
N ALA A 378 31.16 6.42 1.64
CA ALA A 378 30.59 5.33 0.86
C ALA A 378 31.69 4.54 0.16
N ARG A 379 31.59 3.21 0.28
CA ARG A 379 32.35 2.29 -0.58
C ARG A 379 31.43 1.85 -1.72
N LEU A 380 31.76 2.28 -2.92
CA LEU A 380 30.95 2.11 -4.13
C LEU A 380 31.53 1.02 -5.02
N ARG A 381 30.63 0.23 -5.61
CA ARG A 381 31.01 -0.78 -6.62
C ARG A 381 29.89 -0.92 -7.64
N GLU A 382 30.27 -1.22 -8.89
CA GLU A 382 29.34 -1.61 -9.94
C GLU A 382 30.00 -2.67 -10.83
N ASP A 383 29.35 -3.82 -10.94
CA ASP A 383 29.76 -4.92 -11.82
C ASP A 383 28.77 -5.01 -13.00
N PRO A 384 29.12 -4.54 -14.20
CA PRO A 384 28.22 -4.57 -15.35
C PRO A 384 27.93 -6.02 -15.81
N PRO A 385 26.66 -6.40 -16.03
CA PRO A 385 26.27 -7.78 -16.33
C PRO A 385 26.75 -8.27 -17.70
N ALA A 386 26.98 -7.35 -18.66
CA ALA A 386 27.41 -7.66 -20.03
C ALA A 386 28.93 -7.72 -20.22
N GLY A 387 29.70 -7.86 -19.13
CA GLY A 387 31.17 -7.94 -19.21
C GLY A 387 31.88 -6.60 -19.38
N GLY A 388 31.25 -5.51 -19.07
CA GLY A 388 31.88 -4.18 -18.99
C GLY A 388 32.91 -4.08 -17.85
N PRO A 389 33.69 -2.99 -17.81
CA PRO A 389 34.72 -2.83 -16.79
C PRO A 389 34.10 -2.69 -15.41
N ARG A 390 34.60 -3.45 -14.44
CA ARG A 390 34.23 -3.29 -13.03
C ARG A 390 34.63 -1.91 -12.54
N LEU A 391 33.71 -1.20 -11.89
CA LEU A 391 33.92 0.11 -11.30
C LEU A 391 33.97 -0.01 -9.77
N ALA A 392 34.90 0.71 -9.14
CA ALA A 392 34.95 0.84 -7.69
C ALA A 392 35.53 2.21 -7.28
N ALA A 393 35.08 2.69 -6.14
CA ALA A 393 35.58 3.91 -5.49
C ALA A 393 35.24 3.89 -3.99
N ASP A 394 36.14 4.40 -3.16
CA ASP A 394 35.81 4.83 -1.81
C ASP A 394 35.62 6.36 -1.84
N ARG A 395 34.52 6.87 -1.31
CA ARG A 395 34.19 8.30 -1.36
C ARG A 395 33.91 8.83 0.04
N LEU A 396 34.61 9.90 0.39
CA LEU A 396 34.27 10.77 1.50
C LEU A 396 33.71 12.06 0.95
N ASP A 397 32.55 12.48 1.42
CA ASP A 397 31.86 13.69 0.95
C ASP A 397 31.38 14.51 2.14
N ALA A 398 31.49 15.82 2.04
CA ALA A 398 30.98 16.78 3.00
C ALA A 398 30.44 18.02 2.28
N TYR A 399 29.26 18.45 2.65
CA TYR A 399 28.62 19.68 2.18
C TYR A 399 28.19 20.53 3.37
N TYR A 400 28.42 21.85 3.27
CA TYR A 400 27.92 22.81 4.24
C TYR A 400 27.45 24.07 3.53
N ALA A 401 26.30 24.59 3.94
CA ALA A 401 25.76 25.82 3.35
C ALA A 401 25.07 26.70 4.38
N LEU A 402 25.14 27.99 4.11
CA LEU A 402 24.43 29.05 4.79
C LEU A 402 23.39 29.65 3.88
N SER A 403 22.24 30.00 4.40
CA SER A 403 21.18 30.72 3.71
C SER A 403 20.56 31.76 4.63
N ARG A 404 20.05 32.86 4.07
CA ARG A 404 19.37 33.90 4.85
C ARG A 404 18.04 34.25 4.20
N PRO A 405 16.93 33.56 4.59
CA PRO A 405 15.61 33.93 4.14
C PRO A 405 15.29 35.38 4.55
N TRP A 406 14.92 36.18 3.57
CA TRP A 406 14.51 37.57 3.76
C TRP A 406 13.18 37.79 3.05
N ALA A 407 12.14 38.11 3.82
CA ALA A 407 10.79 38.35 3.33
C ALA A 407 10.29 39.69 3.93
N PRO A 408 10.64 40.83 3.32
CA PRO A 408 10.26 42.14 3.82
C PRO A 408 8.76 42.41 3.72
N THR A 409 8.09 41.69 2.83
CA THR A 409 6.65 41.73 2.61
C THR A 409 6.08 40.31 2.45
N PRO A 410 4.79 40.09 2.70
CA PRO A 410 4.17 38.76 2.51
C PRO A 410 4.21 38.26 1.06
N TRP A 411 4.35 39.18 0.10
CA TRP A 411 4.31 38.83 -1.34
C TRP A 411 5.70 38.66 -1.97
N PHE A 412 6.80 39.00 -1.27
CA PHE A 412 8.16 38.87 -1.80
C PHE A 412 9.07 38.11 -0.84
N SER A 413 9.83 37.17 -1.36
CA SER A 413 10.89 36.46 -0.63
C SER A 413 12.16 36.39 -1.46
N PHE A 414 13.31 36.55 -0.78
CA PHE A 414 14.64 36.43 -1.36
C PHE A 414 15.53 35.67 -0.38
N THR A 415 16.20 34.63 -0.86
CA THR A 415 17.04 33.76 -0.03
C THR A 415 18.39 33.58 -0.69
N PRO A 416 19.41 34.36 -0.34
CA PRO A 416 20.78 34.10 -0.76
C PRO A 416 21.29 32.80 -0.13
N VAL A 417 22.12 32.08 -0.89
CA VAL A 417 22.75 30.80 -0.50
C VAL A 417 24.23 30.86 -0.79
N LEU A 418 25.04 30.48 0.19
CA LEU A 418 26.48 30.32 0.06
C LEU A 418 26.86 28.97 0.66
N GLY A 419 27.57 28.14 -0.09
CA GLY A 419 27.92 26.80 0.35
C GLY A 419 29.24 26.29 -0.20
N GLY A 420 29.63 25.13 0.29
CA GLY A 420 30.83 24.44 -0.21
C GLY A 420 30.67 22.94 -0.05
N ARG A 421 31.29 22.19 -0.96
CA ARG A 421 31.36 20.74 -0.94
C ARG A 421 32.79 20.28 -1.14
N LEU A 422 33.20 19.35 -0.29
CA LEU A 422 34.44 18.60 -0.40
C LEU A 422 34.09 17.15 -0.72
N THR A 423 34.67 16.63 -1.81
CA THR A 423 34.54 15.21 -2.14
C THR A 423 35.90 14.61 -2.41
N HIS A 424 36.28 13.63 -1.64
CA HIS A 424 37.53 12.87 -1.82
C HIS A 424 37.22 11.46 -2.29
N HIS A 425 37.78 11.09 -3.45
CA HIS A 425 37.68 9.75 -4.00
C HIS A 425 39.02 9.05 -3.90
N ALA A 426 39.01 7.84 -3.35
CA ALA A 426 40.18 6.97 -3.20
C ALA A 426 39.88 5.56 -3.74
N ASN A 427 40.91 4.76 -3.91
CA ASN A 427 40.81 3.37 -4.37
C ASN A 427 40.05 3.23 -5.69
N LEU A 428 40.22 4.20 -6.58
CA LEU A 428 39.53 4.25 -7.84
C LEU A 428 39.91 3.07 -8.74
N ARG A 429 38.89 2.43 -9.34
CA ARG A 429 39.06 1.33 -10.27
C ARG A 429 38.10 1.44 -11.45
N ARG A 430 38.64 1.22 -12.66
CA ARG A 430 37.88 1.12 -13.90
C ARG A 430 38.45 -0.05 -14.69
N GLY A 431 37.89 -1.25 -14.53
CA GLY A 431 38.48 -2.48 -15.06
C GLY A 431 39.86 -2.71 -14.45
N GLU A 432 40.91 -2.72 -15.30
CA GLU A 432 42.30 -2.82 -14.87
C GLU A 432 42.94 -1.48 -14.52
N GLU A 433 42.36 -0.35 -14.98
CA GLU A 433 42.87 0.98 -14.65
C GLU A 433 42.66 1.31 -13.17
N ARG A 434 43.67 1.93 -12.58
CA ARG A 434 43.66 2.44 -11.20
C ARG A 434 44.04 3.91 -11.20
N PRO A 435 43.11 4.84 -11.49
CA PRO A 435 43.36 6.27 -11.38
C PRO A 435 43.82 6.64 -9.99
N GLY A 436 44.67 7.65 -9.89
CA GLY A 436 45.06 8.21 -8.58
C GLY A 436 43.89 8.87 -7.85
N ASN A 437 44.04 9.03 -6.54
CA ASN A 437 43.03 9.69 -5.71
C ASN A 437 42.65 11.07 -6.26
N GLN A 438 41.37 11.42 -6.12
CA GLN A 438 40.83 12.70 -6.62
C GLN A 438 40.22 13.47 -5.46
N LEU A 439 40.60 14.72 -5.29
CA LEU A 439 40.01 15.66 -4.35
C LEU A 439 39.33 16.77 -5.12
N ARG A 440 38.04 16.99 -4.85
CA ARG A 440 37.27 18.14 -5.36
C ARG A 440 36.84 19.05 -4.24
N LEU A 441 37.12 20.32 -4.37
CA LEU A 441 36.62 21.41 -3.54
C LEU A 441 35.77 22.31 -4.42
N LEU A 442 34.49 22.43 -4.06
CA LEU A 442 33.52 23.24 -4.81
C LEU A 442 32.93 24.30 -3.89
N GLY A 443 32.94 25.55 -4.33
CA GLY A 443 32.16 26.61 -3.72
C GLY A 443 30.86 26.79 -4.48
N GLU A 444 29.78 27.07 -3.78
CA GLU A 444 28.46 27.39 -4.31
C GLU A 444 28.04 28.79 -3.88
N ALA A 445 27.56 29.58 -4.81
CA ALA A 445 26.90 30.87 -4.53
C ALA A 445 25.61 30.97 -5.35
N GLY A 446 24.57 31.52 -4.75
CA GLY A 446 23.31 31.67 -5.45
C GLY A 446 22.22 32.32 -4.62
N PHE A 447 21.02 32.32 -5.16
CA PHE A 447 19.83 32.83 -4.48
C PHE A 447 18.57 32.17 -5.03
N ASP A 448 17.50 32.24 -4.24
CA ASP A 448 16.12 31.96 -4.63
C ASP A 448 15.26 33.19 -4.36
N ALA A 449 14.49 33.62 -5.35
CA ALA A 449 13.56 34.73 -5.26
C ALA A 449 12.15 34.25 -5.69
N ALA A 450 11.14 34.69 -4.99
CA ALA A 450 9.75 34.39 -5.35
C ALA A 450 8.84 35.58 -5.06
N LEU A 451 7.87 35.77 -5.96
CA LEU A 451 6.71 36.63 -5.75
C LEU A 451 5.49 35.77 -5.45
N ARG A 452 4.62 36.21 -4.56
CA ARG A 452 3.35 35.56 -4.24
C ARG A 452 2.23 36.56 -4.46
N LEU A 453 1.57 36.43 -5.60
CA LEU A 453 0.45 37.29 -5.99
C LEU A 453 -0.84 36.51 -5.81
N SER A 454 -1.89 37.16 -5.31
CA SER A 454 -3.19 36.52 -5.16
C SER A 454 -4.29 37.50 -5.49
N GLY A 455 -5.31 36.99 -6.20
CA GLY A 455 -6.55 37.69 -6.48
C GLY A 455 -7.75 36.80 -6.17
N THR A 456 -8.84 37.40 -5.71
CA THR A 456 -10.12 36.71 -5.51
C THR A 456 -11.17 37.38 -6.38
N PHE A 457 -12.00 36.55 -7.02
CA PHE A 457 -13.02 37.00 -7.98
C PHE A 457 -14.35 36.32 -7.63
N ASP A 458 -15.44 37.10 -7.64
CA ASP A 458 -16.80 36.57 -7.41
C ASP A 458 -17.37 36.01 -8.73
N VAL A 459 -16.84 34.83 -9.14
CA VAL A 459 -17.31 34.10 -10.31
C VAL A 459 -18.11 32.89 -9.85
N ARG A 460 -19.28 32.70 -10.42
CA ARG A 460 -20.14 31.54 -10.12
C ARG A 460 -20.55 30.85 -11.40
N ASP A 461 -20.39 29.55 -11.44
CA ASP A 461 -20.79 28.70 -12.55
C ASP A 461 -21.38 27.39 -12.04
N PRO A 462 -22.71 27.16 -12.24
CA PRO A 462 -23.37 25.96 -11.73
C PRO A 462 -22.97 24.69 -12.51
N VAL A 463 -22.57 24.78 -13.78
CA VAL A 463 -22.15 23.63 -14.60
C VAL A 463 -20.83 23.09 -14.12
N TRP A 464 -19.87 23.97 -13.91
CA TRP A 464 -18.54 23.62 -13.40
C TRP A 464 -18.46 23.60 -11.88
N LYS A 465 -19.58 23.91 -11.18
CA LYS A 465 -19.65 24.02 -9.73
C LYS A 465 -18.57 24.97 -9.18
N ILE A 466 -18.44 26.14 -9.80
CA ILE A 466 -17.56 27.20 -9.36
C ILE A 466 -18.35 28.11 -8.41
N ASP A 467 -17.81 28.36 -7.21
CA ASP A 467 -18.32 29.34 -6.24
C ASP A 467 -17.18 30.19 -5.71
N GLY A 468 -16.94 31.30 -6.40
CA GLY A 468 -15.79 32.18 -6.20
C GLY A 468 -14.51 31.58 -6.80
N LEU A 469 -13.63 32.43 -7.28
CA LEU A 469 -12.30 32.05 -7.79
C LEU A 469 -11.21 32.72 -6.95
N ARG A 470 -10.20 31.94 -6.61
CA ARG A 470 -8.93 32.43 -6.06
C ARG A 470 -7.82 32.07 -7.02
N HIS A 471 -7.10 33.08 -7.53
CA HIS A 471 -5.92 32.91 -8.36
C HIS A 471 -4.67 33.20 -7.55
N LEU A 472 -3.75 32.25 -7.50
CA LEU A 472 -2.42 32.39 -6.91
C LEU A 472 -1.40 32.32 -8.04
N LEU A 473 -0.58 33.34 -8.17
CA LEU A 473 0.50 33.44 -9.16
C LEU A 473 1.83 33.53 -8.43
N THR A 474 2.78 32.63 -8.76
CA THR A 474 4.07 32.56 -8.08
C THR A 474 5.21 32.54 -9.10
N PRO A 475 5.65 33.73 -9.59
CA PRO A 475 6.91 33.84 -10.31
C PRO A 475 8.08 33.49 -9.40
N ARG A 476 9.04 32.72 -9.92
CA ARG A 476 10.23 32.25 -9.20
C ARG A 476 11.46 32.48 -10.06
N LEU A 477 12.55 32.89 -9.40
CA LEU A 477 13.85 33.03 -10.03
C LEU A 477 14.91 32.46 -9.09
N SER A 478 15.59 31.42 -9.52
CA SER A 478 16.69 30.79 -8.78
C SER A 478 17.99 30.96 -9.59
N TYR A 479 19.08 31.19 -8.91
CA TYR A 479 20.41 31.22 -9.51
C TYR A 479 21.38 30.38 -8.71
N ARG A 480 22.18 29.58 -9.38
CA ARG A 480 23.30 28.84 -8.76
C ARG A 480 24.55 28.96 -9.64
N HIS A 481 25.66 29.11 -8.96
CA HIS A 481 26.99 29.09 -9.54
C HIS A 481 27.92 28.26 -8.67
N PHE A 482 28.44 27.16 -9.24
CA PHE A 482 29.55 26.39 -8.68
C PHE A 482 30.51 25.99 -9.80
N PRO A 483 31.68 26.63 -9.87
CA PRO A 483 32.69 26.35 -10.87
C PRO A 483 33.52 25.10 -10.51
N GLY A 484 34.24 24.58 -11.47
CA GLY A 484 35.30 23.61 -11.25
C GLY A 484 34.87 22.15 -11.04
N ALA A 485 33.56 21.85 -11.04
CA ALA A 485 33.04 20.47 -10.87
C ALA A 485 33.52 19.51 -11.97
N ASP A 486 33.87 20.02 -13.14
CA ASP A 486 34.34 19.20 -14.27
C ASP A 486 35.81 18.75 -14.13
N ARG A 487 36.58 19.39 -13.22
CA ARG A 487 37.98 18.99 -12.98
C ARG A 487 38.07 17.58 -12.43
N GLY A 488 38.93 16.76 -13.04
CA GLY A 488 39.13 15.35 -12.65
C GLY A 488 37.95 14.43 -12.91
N ARG A 489 36.85 14.92 -13.45
CA ARG A 489 35.63 14.15 -13.71
C ARG A 489 35.85 12.93 -14.60
N GLY A 490 36.75 13.02 -15.59
CA GLY A 490 37.11 11.92 -16.45
C GLY A 490 37.83 10.77 -15.74
N LEU A 491 38.46 11.03 -14.59
CA LEU A 491 39.21 10.04 -13.79
C LEU A 491 38.33 9.35 -12.76
N ILE A 492 37.21 9.95 -12.36
CA ILE A 492 36.28 9.40 -11.38
C ILE A 492 35.36 8.36 -12.05
N PRO A 493 35.33 7.09 -11.61
CA PRO A 493 34.35 6.13 -12.06
C PRO A 493 32.93 6.62 -11.75
N ARG A 494 32.10 6.76 -12.78
CA ARG A 494 30.75 7.31 -12.65
C ARG A 494 29.78 6.24 -12.13
N ILE A 495 29.96 5.80 -10.87
CA ILE A 495 29.10 4.82 -10.22
C ILE A 495 27.80 5.51 -9.79
N ASP A 496 27.92 6.56 -8.94
CA ASP A 496 26.81 7.37 -8.48
C ASP A 496 26.50 8.49 -9.50
N ARG A 497 25.93 8.08 -10.64
CA ARG A 497 25.61 8.94 -11.78
C ARG A 497 24.14 9.33 -11.82
N GLN A 498 23.86 10.41 -12.50
CA GLN A 498 22.49 10.84 -12.76
C GLN A 498 21.76 9.78 -13.60
N ALA A 499 20.65 9.26 -13.10
CA ALA A 499 19.72 8.46 -13.88
C ALA A 499 19.10 9.31 -15.00
N PHE A 500 18.69 8.65 -16.10
CA PHE A 500 17.93 9.34 -17.14
C PHE A 500 16.68 9.98 -16.53
N SER A 501 16.48 11.26 -16.81
CA SER A 501 15.28 12.01 -16.39
C SER A 501 15.02 13.10 -17.42
N THR A 502 13.76 13.34 -17.68
CA THR A 502 13.29 14.46 -18.50
C THR A 502 12.96 15.69 -17.66
N TYR A 503 12.88 15.54 -16.33
CA TYR A 503 12.70 16.65 -15.39
C TYR A 503 13.93 17.54 -15.31
N LEU A 504 13.72 18.78 -14.87
CA LEU A 504 14.82 19.72 -14.60
C LEU A 504 15.76 19.14 -13.54
N PRO A 505 17.09 19.15 -13.78
CA PRO A 505 18.05 18.61 -12.82
C PRO A 505 18.07 19.45 -11.54
N PRO A 506 18.51 18.89 -10.40
CA PRO A 506 18.79 19.66 -9.20
C PRO A 506 19.71 20.83 -9.53
N LEU A 507 19.41 22.03 -9.00
CA LEU A 507 20.16 23.23 -9.33
C LEU A 507 21.32 23.48 -8.36
N GLY A 508 21.14 23.21 -7.07
CA GLY A 508 22.14 23.42 -6.01
C GLY A 508 22.98 22.19 -5.69
N LEU A 509 24.19 22.41 -5.16
CA LEU A 509 25.09 21.34 -4.71
C LEU A 509 24.46 20.49 -3.60
N GLY A 510 23.73 21.09 -2.67
CA GLY A 510 23.05 20.39 -1.59
C GLY A 510 21.80 19.63 -2.00
N GLU A 511 21.31 19.82 -3.23
CA GLU A 511 20.16 19.10 -3.79
C GLU A 511 20.61 17.91 -4.63
N THR A 512 21.89 17.92 -5.06
CA THR A 512 22.43 16.89 -5.96
C THR A 512 22.82 15.65 -5.19
N ARG A 513 22.33 14.48 -5.63
CA ARG A 513 22.61 13.16 -5.03
C ARG A 513 23.61 12.32 -5.84
N HIS A 514 23.76 12.58 -7.13
CA HIS A 514 24.69 11.88 -8.05
C HIS A 514 26.09 12.54 -8.01
N LEU A 515 26.84 12.28 -6.95
CA LEU A 515 28.07 12.99 -6.64
C LEU A 515 29.23 12.68 -7.59
N ASP A 516 29.24 11.53 -8.25
CA ASP A 516 30.33 11.17 -9.18
C ASP A 516 30.16 11.81 -10.55
N ASP A 517 28.98 12.35 -10.86
CA ASP A 517 28.64 12.98 -12.14
C ASP A 517 28.34 14.49 -12.04
N LEU A 518 28.85 15.16 -10.99
CA LEU A 518 28.68 16.60 -10.83
C LEU A 518 29.26 17.36 -12.02
N ARG A 519 28.52 18.38 -12.48
CA ARG A 519 28.94 19.32 -13.55
C ARG A 519 28.98 20.72 -13.02
N ALA A 520 29.94 21.52 -13.47
CA ALA A 520 29.93 22.93 -13.19
C ALA A 520 28.63 23.57 -13.70
N THR A 521 28.05 24.44 -12.89
CA THR A 521 26.85 25.17 -13.28
C THR A 521 26.98 26.66 -13.08
N ARG A 522 26.34 27.41 -13.95
CA ARG A 522 26.10 28.85 -13.89
C ARG A 522 24.74 29.10 -14.52
N THR A 523 23.67 28.88 -13.73
CA THR A 523 22.33 28.70 -14.29
C THR A 523 21.33 29.54 -13.53
N PHE A 524 20.50 30.28 -14.29
CA PHE A 524 19.24 30.81 -13.81
C PHE A 524 18.13 29.83 -14.14
N ARG A 525 17.31 29.54 -13.15
CA ARG A 525 16.04 28.86 -13.34
C ARG A 525 14.90 29.84 -13.18
N VAL A 526 14.12 30.02 -14.23
CA VAL A 526 12.92 30.86 -14.22
C VAL A 526 11.72 29.91 -14.10
N GLY A 527 10.81 30.19 -13.19
CA GLY A 527 9.60 29.43 -12.99
C GLY A 527 8.38 30.33 -12.80
N LEU A 528 7.22 29.81 -13.17
CA LEU A 528 5.93 30.47 -13.00
C LEU A 528 4.90 29.43 -12.56
N GLY A 529 4.46 29.51 -11.31
CA GLY A 529 3.39 28.69 -10.77
C GLY A 529 2.07 29.46 -10.84
N ASN A 530 1.03 28.79 -11.36
CA ASN A 530 -0.34 29.28 -11.40
C ASN A 530 -1.24 28.28 -10.69
N LEU A 531 -2.09 28.77 -9.79
CA LEU A 531 -3.07 27.94 -9.09
C LEU A 531 -4.41 28.65 -9.05
N LEU A 532 -5.43 28.05 -9.66
CA LEU A 532 -6.82 28.48 -9.58
C LEU A 532 -7.59 27.56 -8.62
N GLN A 533 -8.30 28.14 -7.70
CA GLN A 533 -9.07 27.44 -6.67
C GLN A 533 -10.50 27.96 -6.62
N THR A 534 -11.45 27.09 -6.25
CA THR A 534 -12.82 27.46 -5.95
C THR A 534 -13.25 26.86 -4.61
N ARG A 535 -14.31 27.40 -4.01
CA ARG A 535 -14.95 26.78 -2.85
C ARG A 535 -15.64 25.49 -3.25
N ASP A 536 -15.57 24.51 -2.40
CA ASP A 536 -16.25 23.22 -2.57
C ASP A 536 -16.90 22.81 -1.25
N PRO A 537 -18.22 22.53 -1.22
CA PRO A 537 -18.91 22.17 0.02
C PRO A 537 -18.41 20.89 0.69
N ALA A 538 -17.88 19.94 -0.09
CA ALA A 538 -17.42 18.64 0.40
C ALA A 538 -15.95 18.65 0.79
N GLU A 539 -15.09 19.32 0.01
CA GLU A 539 -13.64 19.33 0.17
C GLU A 539 -13.10 20.61 0.81
N GLY A 540 -13.97 21.63 1.04
CA GLY A 540 -13.61 22.98 1.50
C GLY A 540 -13.00 23.83 0.36
N VAL A 541 -11.97 23.35 -0.30
CA VAL A 541 -11.31 24.01 -1.44
C VAL A 541 -11.00 22.98 -2.51
N ARG A 542 -11.41 23.26 -3.75
CA ARG A 542 -11.08 22.45 -4.92
C ARG A 542 -10.09 23.22 -5.83
N GLU A 543 -9.02 22.55 -6.22
CA GLU A 543 -8.09 23.06 -7.24
C GLU A 543 -8.70 22.87 -8.63
N LEU A 544 -8.96 23.98 -9.33
CA LEU A 544 -9.47 23.96 -10.69
C LEU A 544 -8.36 23.79 -11.72
N LEU A 545 -7.24 24.47 -11.50
CA LEU A 545 -6.09 24.47 -12.39
C LEU A 545 -4.82 24.67 -11.57
N ARG A 546 -3.83 23.82 -11.83
CA ARG A 546 -2.43 24.02 -11.45
C ARG A 546 -1.58 23.96 -12.72
N LEU A 547 -0.86 25.03 -13.00
CA LEU A 547 0.03 25.12 -14.15
C LEU A 547 1.39 25.64 -13.67
N ASP A 548 2.41 24.81 -13.76
CA ASP A 548 3.78 25.13 -13.45
C ASP A 548 4.61 25.15 -14.74
N LEU A 549 5.29 26.27 -14.99
CA LEU A 549 6.23 26.47 -16.10
C LEU A 549 7.62 26.66 -15.51
N ALA A 550 8.63 26.03 -16.08
CA ALA A 550 10.01 26.24 -15.67
C ALA A 550 11.01 26.02 -16.81
N GLY A 551 12.14 26.71 -16.76
CA GLY A 551 13.23 26.53 -17.70
C GLY A 551 14.55 27.04 -17.15
N ASP A 552 15.65 26.42 -17.59
CA ASP A 552 17.01 26.73 -17.18
C ASP A 552 17.72 27.53 -18.26
N LEU A 553 18.31 28.68 -17.85
CA LEU A 553 19.15 29.53 -18.67
C LEU A 553 20.59 29.45 -18.19
N ALA A 554 21.47 28.81 -18.94
CA ALA A 554 22.89 28.72 -18.63
C ALA A 554 23.62 30.00 -19.04
N VAL A 555 24.33 30.61 -18.08
CA VAL A 555 25.08 31.88 -18.23
C VAL A 555 26.58 31.60 -18.09
N GLY A 556 27.19 30.92 -18.99
CA GLY A 556 28.58 30.51 -18.88
C GLY A 556 29.07 29.84 -20.15
N PRO A 557 30.09 29.00 -20.08
CA PRO A 557 30.45 28.14 -21.18
C PRO A 557 29.22 27.44 -21.69
N ARG A 558 29.03 27.45 -23.01
CA ARG A 558 27.82 26.93 -23.65
C ARG A 558 27.73 25.43 -23.41
N PRO A 559 26.72 24.92 -22.64
CA PRO A 559 26.57 23.52 -22.47
C PRO A 559 26.24 22.84 -23.82
N PRO A 560 26.52 21.56 -24.00
CA PRO A 560 26.20 20.82 -25.25
C PRO A 560 24.72 21.00 -25.67
N GLU A 561 23.84 21.21 -24.71
CA GLU A 561 22.40 21.35 -24.89
C GLU A 561 21.95 22.80 -25.19
N GLY A 562 22.90 23.78 -25.28
CA GLY A 562 22.62 25.18 -25.53
C GLY A 562 22.34 25.97 -24.27
N ARG A 563 22.32 27.32 -24.37
CA ARG A 563 22.09 28.20 -23.21
C ARG A 563 20.70 28.08 -22.63
N PHE A 564 19.71 27.90 -23.46
CA PHE A 564 18.32 27.62 -23.06
C PHE A 564 17.90 26.33 -23.74
N ALA A 565 17.81 25.24 -22.97
CA ALA A 565 17.65 23.90 -23.52
C ALA A 565 16.17 23.54 -23.76
N ALA A 566 15.33 23.81 -22.79
CA ALA A 566 13.93 23.38 -22.83
C ALA A 566 13.05 24.22 -21.89
N VAL A 567 11.77 24.24 -22.22
CA VAL A 567 10.67 24.69 -21.34
C VAL A 567 9.93 23.46 -20.85
N HIS A 568 9.78 23.36 -19.54
CA HIS A 568 9.01 22.32 -18.87
C HIS A 568 7.65 22.89 -18.47
N THR A 569 6.60 22.15 -18.73
CA THR A 569 5.23 22.53 -18.40
C THR A 569 4.55 21.36 -17.70
N GLU A 570 4.06 21.60 -16.50
CA GLU A 570 3.21 20.66 -15.78
C GLU A 570 1.82 21.28 -15.61
N LEU A 571 0.81 20.58 -16.09
CA LEU A 571 -0.60 20.97 -16.01
C LEU A 571 -1.37 19.90 -15.27
N SER A 572 -2.12 20.30 -14.25
CA SER A 572 -3.17 19.48 -13.64
C SER A 572 -4.43 20.34 -13.53
N THR A 573 -5.55 19.87 -14.04
CA THR A 573 -6.81 20.59 -13.98
C THR A 573 -7.96 19.66 -13.67
N ARG A 574 -8.82 20.08 -12.75
CA ARG A 574 -10.05 19.40 -12.35
C ARG A 574 -11.20 20.40 -12.42
N PRO A 575 -11.60 20.81 -13.64
CA PRO A 575 -12.63 21.84 -13.84
C PRO A 575 -13.99 21.41 -13.26
N ALA A 576 -14.29 20.11 -13.27
CA ALA A 576 -15.46 19.53 -12.66
C ALA A 576 -15.10 18.23 -11.91
N PRO A 577 -15.95 17.75 -10.95
CA PRO A 577 -15.71 16.49 -10.26
C PRO A 577 -15.65 15.25 -11.17
N TRP A 578 -16.26 15.33 -12.33
CA TRP A 578 -16.30 14.25 -13.34
C TRP A 578 -15.19 14.31 -14.39
N LEU A 579 -14.38 15.40 -14.45
CA LEU A 579 -13.31 15.61 -15.43
C LEU A 579 -12.01 16.00 -14.76
N GLU A 580 -10.95 15.26 -15.07
CA GLU A 580 -9.58 15.55 -14.65
C GLU A 580 -8.65 15.42 -15.86
N LEU A 581 -7.76 16.39 -16.04
CA LEU A 581 -6.71 16.38 -17.05
C LEU A 581 -5.37 16.62 -16.38
N ASP A 582 -4.38 15.84 -16.79
CA ASP A 582 -2.99 16.02 -16.42
C ASP A 582 -2.11 16.01 -17.66
N ALA A 583 -1.10 16.87 -17.70
CA ALA A 583 -0.14 16.89 -18.78
C ALA A 583 1.25 17.33 -18.30
N LEU A 584 2.27 16.62 -18.78
CA LEU A 584 3.66 16.99 -18.69
C LEU A 584 4.19 17.23 -20.10
N GLN A 585 4.80 18.38 -20.36
CA GLN A 585 5.37 18.72 -21.65
C GLN A 585 6.79 19.22 -21.49
N VAL A 586 7.66 18.82 -22.40
CA VAL A 586 9.01 19.37 -22.53
C VAL A 586 9.23 19.82 -23.96
N TRP A 587 9.34 21.14 -24.14
CA TRP A 587 9.59 21.77 -25.44
C TRP A 587 11.07 22.09 -25.57
N SER A 588 11.70 21.62 -26.63
CA SER A 588 13.07 21.98 -26.97
C SER A 588 13.14 23.42 -27.49
N ALA A 589 13.98 24.24 -26.87
CA ALA A 589 14.21 25.61 -27.33
C ALA A 589 15.10 25.69 -28.59
N ARG A 590 15.61 24.58 -29.11
CA ARG A 590 16.47 24.48 -30.30
C ARG A 590 15.72 24.36 -31.62
N GLY A 591 14.42 24.46 -31.61
CA GLY A 591 13.61 24.30 -32.81
C GLY A 591 13.25 22.83 -33.12
N ASP A 592 13.72 21.86 -32.34
CA ASP A 592 13.34 20.45 -32.50
C ASP A 592 11.85 20.20 -32.11
N GLY A 593 11.20 21.19 -31.50
CA GLY A 593 9.80 21.12 -31.07
C GLY A 593 9.59 20.27 -29.83
N LEU A 594 8.45 19.58 -29.78
CA LEU A 594 8.05 18.77 -28.62
C LEU A 594 9.00 17.58 -28.42
N ARG A 595 9.64 17.52 -27.25
CA ARG A 595 10.55 16.44 -26.84
C ARG A 595 9.83 15.34 -26.08
N GLU A 596 8.94 15.74 -25.17
CA GLU A 596 8.14 14.87 -24.35
C GLU A 596 6.73 15.41 -24.21
N PHE A 597 5.75 14.52 -24.20
CA PHE A 597 4.36 14.83 -23.94
C PHE A 597 3.66 13.64 -23.32
N ASN A 598 3.38 13.76 -22.04
CA ASN A 598 2.62 12.75 -21.30
C ASN A 598 1.34 13.40 -20.83
N THR A 599 0.19 12.81 -21.14
CA THR A 599 -1.10 13.35 -20.73
C THR A 599 -2.06 12.25 -20.29
N GLY A 600 -3.00 12.63 -19.46
CA GLY A 600 -4.10 11.81 -19.03
C GLY A 600 -5.39 12.61 -18.98
N ILE A 601 -6.46 12.02 -19.48
CA ILE A 601 -7.82 12.53 -19.36
C ILE A 601 -8.63 11.48 -18.63
N THR A 602 -9.17 11.84 -17.48
CA THR A 602 -10.03 10.97 -16.69
C THR A 602 -11.43 11.53 -16.66
N LEU A 603 -12.35 10.71 -17.11
CA LEU A 603 -13.80 10.95 -17.03
C LEU A 603 -14.36 9.98 -15.98
N ARG A 604 -15.25 10.44 -15.10
CA ARG A 604 -15.89 9.59 -14.09
C ARG A 604 -17.28 10.10 -13.70
N GLU A 605 -18.16 9.18 -13.36
CA GLU A 605 -19.46 9.48 -12.76
C GLU A 605 -19.54 8.80 -11.38
N GLY A 606 -19.12 9.52 -10.34
CA GLY A 606 -19.04 8.98 -8.99
C GLY A 606 -18.28 7.65 -8.96
N ASP A 607 -18.92 6.62 -8.39
CA ASP A 607 -18.41 5.25 -8.36
C ASP A 607 -18.97 4.36 -9.50
N ARG A 608 -19.78 4.91 -10.38
CA ARG A 608 -20.49 4.14 -11.38
C ARG A 608 -19.60 3.72 -12.53
N TRP A 609 -18.83 4.65 -13.05
CA TRP A 609 -17.83 4.36 -14.07
C TRP A 609 -16.69 5.37 -14.06
N SER A 610 -15.55 4.94 -14.56
CA SER A 610 -14.41 5.79 -14.85
C SER A 610 -13.71 5.31 -16.12
N LEU A 611 -13.26 6.27 -16.91
CA LEU A 611 -12.48 6.06 -18.12
C LEU A 611 -11.28 6.99 -18.09
N ARG A 612 -10.08 6.45 -18.10
CA ARG A 612 -8.84 7.20 -18.27
C ARG A 612 -8.26 6.89 -19.64
N TRP A 613 -8.08 7.92 -20.43
CA TRP A 613 -7.26 7.89 -21.63
C TRP A 613 -5.94 8.60 -21.33
N GLY A 614 -4.83 8.02 -21.77
CA GLY A 614 -3.50 8.60 -21.59
C GLY A 614 -2.62 8.39 -22.80
N ASN A 615 -1.62 9.26 -22.95
CA ASN A 615 -0.56 9.03 -23.88
C ASN A 615 0.80 9.29 -23.22
N ASN A 616 1.82 8.56 -23.69
CA ASN A 616 3.21 8.78 -23.33
C ASN A 616 4.01 8.93 -24.61
N PHE A 617 4.56 10.10 -24.82
CA PHE A 617 5.38 10.43 -25.97
C PHE A 617 6.76 10.90 -25.49
N LEU A 618 7.81 10.21 -25.93
CA LEU A 618 9.20 10.65 -25.83
C LEU A 618 9.82 10.54 -27.21
N ARG A 619 10.25 11.68 -27.74
CA ARG A 619 10.77 11.79 -29.10
C ARG A 619 11.82 10.71 -29.40
N ARG A 620 11.65 9.96 -30.48
CA ARG A 620 12.50 8.86 -30.96
C ARG A 620 12.53 7.61 -30.09
N GLU A 621 11.94 7.65 -28.89
CA GLU A 621 11.98 6.54 -27.93
C GLU A 621 10.63 5.84 -27.80
N LEU A 622 9.56 6.59 -27.52
CA LEU A 622 8.27 6.08 -27.09
C LEU A 622 7.12 6.87 -27.70
N GLU A 623 6.06 6.18 -28.10
CA GLU A 623 4.77 6.77 -28.43
C GLU A 623 3.67 5.74 -28.15
N ASP A 624 3.17 5.77 -26.94
CA ASP A 624 2.17 4.83 -26.44
C ASP A 624 0.87 5.55 -26.07
N TYR A 625 -0.25 4.92 -26.38
CA TYR A 625 -1.58 5.32 -25.94
C TYR A 625 -2.16 4.25 -25.04
N ALA A 626 -2.81 4.67 -23.96
CA ALA A 626 -3.42 3.77 -22.99
C ALA A 626 -4.87 4.16 -22.73
N VAL A 627 -5.74 3.18 -22.56
CA VAL A 627 -7.11 3.34 -22.08
C VAL A 627 -7.33 2.39 -20.93
N ASP A 628 -7.67 2.93 -19.76
CA ASP A 628 -8.10 2.19 -18.60
C ASP A 628 -9.57 2.53 -18.32
N GLY A 629 -10.43 1.53 -18.32
CA GLY A 629 -11.87 1.67 -18.13
C GLY A 629 -12.38 0.78 -17.00
N ARG A 630 -13.35 1.30 -16.25
CA ARG A 630 -14.04 0.59 -15.19
C ARG A 630 -15.51 1.03 -15.20
N ALA A 631 -16.42 0.07 -15.15
CA ALA A 631 -17.84 0.35 -15.11
C ALA A 631 -18.57 -0.64 -14.20
N ARG A 632 -19.31 -0.12 -13.22
CA ARG A 632 -20.20 -0.92 -12.38
C ARG A 632 -21.46 -1.27 -13.17
N LEU A 633 -21.59 -2.53 -13.56
CA LEU A 633 -22.74 -3.03 -14.28
C LEU A 633 -23.96 -3.21 -13.36
N ARG A 634 -23.72 -3.65 -12.14
CA ARG A 634 -24.68 -3.74 -11.04
C ARG A 634 -23.92 -3.77 -9.72
N GLU A 635 -24.62 -3.74 -8.60
CA GLU A 635 -23.99 -3.93 -7.28
C GLU A 635 -23.21 -5.24 -7.23
N GLY A 636 -21.96 -5.16 -6.81
CA GLY A 636 -21.04 -6.31 -6.75
C GLY A 636 -20.54 -6.84 -8.08
N LEU A 637 -20.81 -6.18 -9.24
CA LEU A 637 -20.28 -6.59 -10.54
C LEU A 637 -19.71 -5.39 -11.29
N GLU A 638 -18.44 -5.45 -11.60
CA GLU A 638 -17.71 -4.43 -12.36
C GLU A 638 -17.08 -5.00 -13.62
N PHE A 639 -17.16 -4.24 -14.71
CA PHE A 639 -16.39 -4.46 -15.94
C PHE A 639 -15.10 -3.65 -15.86
N ILE A 640 -13.98 -4.26 -16.29
CA ILE A 640 -12.65 -3.64 -16.29
C ILE A 640 -12.07 -3.83 -17.69
N THR A 641 -11.46 -2.78 -18.24
CA THR A 641 -10.73 -2.87 -19.51
C THR A 641 -9.42 -2.10 -19.41
N ARG A 642 -8.39 -2.64 -20.05
CA ARG A 642 -7.09 -2.00 -20.26
C ARG A 642 -6.62 -2.24 -21.67
N LEU A 643 -6.33 -1.16 -22.38
CA LEU A 643 -5.80 -1.19 -23.73
C LEU A 643 -4.51 -0.39 -23.76
N GLN A 644 -3.45 -0.92 -24.37
CA GLN A 644 -2.20 -0.20 -24.60
C GLN A 644 -1.78 -0.38 -26.07
N TYR A 645 -1.63 0.74 -26.76
CA TYR A 645 -1.30 0.80 -28.18
C TYR A 645 0.06 1.47 -28.40
N ASP A 646 1.02 0.75 -29.00
CA ASP A 646 2.32 1.26 -29.41
C ASP A 646 2.18 1.83 -30.83
N ALA A 647 2.11 3.16 -30.97
CA ALA A 647 1.94 3.84 -32.25
C ALA A 647 3.15 3.71 -33.14
N ARG A 648 4.38 3.59 -32.60
CA ARG A 648 5.59 3.39 -33.38
C ARG A 648 5.63 2.04 -34.05
N ARG A 649 5.12 1.00 -33.37
CA ARG A 649 5.05 -0.37 -33.91
C ARG A 649 3.69 -0.67 -34.55
N ARG A 650 2.72 0.26 -34.43
CA ARG A 650 1.35 0.15 -34.96
C ARG A 650 0.65 -1.12 -34.49
N ARG A 651 0.72 -1.43 -33.20
CA ARG A 651 0.11 -2.62 -32.61
C ARG A 651 -0.33 -2.39 -31.18
N PHE A 652 -1.31 -3.17 -30.75
CA PHE A 652 -1.65 -3.25 -29.33
C PHE A 652 -0.58 -4.09 -28.59
N ASN A 653 0.03 -3.51 -27.57
CA ASN A 653 0.90 -4.25 -26.65
C ASN A 653 0.08 -5.08 -25.66
N GLU A 654 -1.05 -4.52 -25.21
CA GLU A 654 -1.97 -5.17 -24.28
C GLU A 654 -3.42 -4.84 -24.64
N GLN A 655 -4.28 -5.86 -24.59
CA GLN A 655 -5.73 -5.74 -24.59
C GLN A 655 -6.24 -6.65 -23.48
N THR A 656 -6.79 -6.09 -22.43
CA THR A 656 -7.33 -6.83 -21.28
C THR A 656 -8.78 -6.42 -21.06
N TYR A 657 -9.66 -7.42 -20.94
CA TYR A 657 -11.06 -7.27 -20.63
C TYR A 657 -11.39 -8.18 -19.46
N GLY A 658 -12.04 -7.66 -18.44
CA GLY A 658 -12.30 -8.40 -17.22
C GLY A 658 -13.63 -8.07 -16.57
N LEU A 659 -14.04 -8.99 -15.71
CA LEU A 659 -15.17 -8.83 -14.80
C LEU A 659 -14.65 -9.05 -13.38
N ALA A 660 -14.96 -8.15 -12.49
CA ALA A 660 -14.76 -8.30 -11.06
C ALA A 660 -16.12 -8.37 -10.37
N PHE A 661 -16.33 -9.40 -9.55
CA PHE A 661 -17.59 -9.57 -8.85
C PHE A 661 -17.38 -10.07 -7.43
N ALA A 662 -18.20 -9.54 -6.53
CA ALA A 662 -18.24 -9.96 -5.14
C ALA A 662 -19.13 -11.18 -4.97
N VAL A 663 -18.60 -12.24 -4.35
CA VAL A 663 -19.33 -13.44 -3.99
C VAL A 663 -19.52 -13.44 -2.48
N ALA A 664 -20.78 -13.50 -2.06
CA ALA A 664 -21.17 -13.59 -0.64
C ALA A 664 -20.57 -12.45 0.24
N ASN A 665 -20.28 -11.29 -0.35
CA ASN A 665 -19.62 -10.13 0.31
C ASN A 665 -18.29 -10.48 1.00
N THR A 666 -17.70 -11.60 0.65
CA THR A 666 -16.46 -12.11 1.27
C THR A 666 -15.35 -12.29 0.25
N TRP A 667 -15.69 -12.69 -0.96
CA TRP A 667 -14.72 -12.97 -2.02
C TRP A 667 -14.84 -11.98 -3.14
N LEU A 668 -13.71 -11.44 -3.57
CA LEU A 668 -13.59 -10.71 -4.84
C LEU A 668 -13.07 -11.69 -5.89
N VAL A 669 -13.90 -12.01 -6.85
CA VAL A 669 -13.52 -12.85 -7.98
C VAL A 669 -13.28 -11.95 -9.17
N THR A 670 -12.07 -12.01 -9.72
CA THR A 670 -11.71 -11.28 -10.95
C THR A 670 -11.41 -12.28 -12.04
N SER A 671 -12.15 -12.18 -13.14
CA SER A 671 -11.93 -12.97 -14.34
C SER A 671 -11.51 -12.03 -15.46
N SER A 672 -10.44 -12.35 -16.21
CA SER A 672 -9.99 -11.51 -17.31
C SER A 672 -9.43 -12.32 -18.46
N VAL A 673 -9.63 -11.80 -19.67
CA VAL A 673 -9.01 -12.25 -20.90
C VAL A 673 -8.03 -11.19 -21.36
N SER A 674 -6.81 -11.59 -21.68
CA SER A 674 -5.76 -10.69 -22.10
C SER A 674 -5.07 -11.19 -23.37
N VAL A 675 -4.80 -10.25 -24.27
CA VAL A 675 -3.95 -10.47 -25.43
C VAL A 675 -2.77 -9.53 -25.33
N TYR A 676 -1.57 -10.11 -25.24
CA TYR A 676 -0.31 -9.39 -25.20
C TYR A 676 0.43 -9.57 -26.52
N SER A 677 0.91 -8.49 -27.10
CA SER A 677 1.77 -8.49 -28.27
C SER A 677 3.05 -7.76 -27.96
N GLY A 678 4.09 -8.50 -27.66
CA GLY A 678 5.40 -7.95 -27.29
C GLY A 678 6.53 -8.67 -27.97
N ARG A 679 7.75 -8.44 -27.50
CA ARG A 679 8.92 -9.22 -27.88
C ARG A 679 8.80 -10.58 -27.18
N LYS A 680 9.11 -11.66 -27.92
CA LYS A 680 9.26 -13.08 -27.50
C LYS A 680 8.39 -13.64 -26.37
N ARG A 681 8.35 -13.03 -25.15
CA ARG A 681 7.68 -13.59 -23.97
C ARG A 681 6.28 -13.06 -23.74
N GLU A 682 5.93 -11.92 -24.33
CA GLU A 682 4.67 -11.22 -24.09
C GLU A 682 3.62 -11.48 -25.17
N SER A 683 4.01 -12.05 -26.30
CA SER A 683 3.08 -12.44 -27.37
C SER A 683 2.27 -13.64 -26.94
N SER A 684 1.22 -13.44 -26.17
CA SER A 684 0.38 -14.55 -25.72
C SER A 684 -1.08 -14.13 -25.53
N PHE A 685 -1.95 -15.09 -25.72
CA PHE A 685 -3.31 -15.05 -25.21
C PHE A 685 -3.31 -15.59 -23.78
N GLY A 686 -4.05 -14.94 -22.88
CA GLY A 686 -4.21 -15.35 -21.51
C GLY A 686 -5.65 -15.24 -21.03
N PHE A 687 -6.05 -16.19 -20.21
CA PHE A 687 -7.23 -16.14 -19.36
C PHE A 687 -6.76 -16.27 -17.92
N ASP A 688 -7.15 -15.32 -17.07
CA ASP A 688 -6.84 -15.31 -15.65
C ASP A 688 -8.14 -15.31 -14.84
N LEU A 689 -8.20 -16.19 -13.84
CA LEU A 689 -9.22 -16.21 -12.80
C LEU A 689 -8.53 -16.05 -11.45
N ARG A 690 -8.98 -15.13 -10.63
CA ARG A 690 -8.44 -14.87 -9.31
C ARG A 690 -9.53 -14.76 -8.28
N VAL A 691 -9.28 -15.32 -7.12
CA VAL A 691 -10.14 -15.24 -5.95
C VAL A 691 -9.35 -14.67 -4.79
N ASP A 692 -9.72 -13.50 -4.36
CA ASP A 692 -9.13 -12.81 -3.21
C ASP A 692 -10.19 -12.70 -2.11
N ALA A 693 -9.82 -12.93 -0.85
CA ALA A 693 -10.68 -12.56 0.26
C ALA A 693 -10.77 -11.05 0.37
N LEU A 694 -11.98 -10.50 0.47
CA LEU A 694 -12.16 -9.10 0.81
C LEU A 694 -11.58 -8.86 2.21
N ARG A 695 -10.77 -7.84 2.35
CA ARG A 695 -10.25 -7.42 3.65
C ARG A 695 -11.36 -6.64 4.36
N PHE A 696 -11.83 -7.19 5.46
CA PHE A 696 -12.77 -6.51 6.36
C PHE A 696 -12.05 -5.62 7.35
#